data_ac88c712f5680558a54334d6beebaff2
#
_entry.id   ac88c712f5680558a54334d6beebaff2
#
_cell.length_a   1.000
_cell.length_b   1.000
_cell.length_c   1.000
_cell.angle_alpha   90.00
_cell.angle_beta   90.00
_cell.angle_gamma   90.00
#
_symmetry.space_group_name_H-M   'P 1'
#
loop_
_entity.id
_entity.type
_entity.pdbx_description
1 polymer ?
#
loop_
_entity_poly.entity_id
_entity_poly.type
_entity_poly.pdbx_seq_one_letter_code
_entity_poly.pdbx_strand_id
1 'polypeptide(L)'
;MECLEDTIKKTKNTKRGNRMYNFKKIEKKWQEYWDNNESFKAVTGSDKKPYYILVEFPYPSGSGLHVGHVRSYTAQDALARMKRREGYNVLYPMGWDAFGAPAEQYAIKNHIHPKDAVKENIKTFKGQMKKLGFSFDWSREISTTDPEYYKWTQWQFLQFYKHGMAYKATVPVNWCPNCKTVLSNEDAAGGVCERCGTEVVQKEKSQWMLKMSEYAEDLLTGLDDTNFKERVKLGQINWIGKSTGVELDVNIVGGGSFSVFTTCIETVYGITFFVIAPDGKLIKELMPRVENKEEVNAYITETAKKSSMDRTELNKGKTGVEIKGIKAINPINGKEVPIFLGDFVLGDYGTGAVMAVPSHDQRDFEYAKEHNLEMVEVISGGDTSVKAFEKHDYLGKGCKLVNSEEFTGMTVEEAKEAITNKLEKEGIARRVNNYKMRDWIFSRQRFWGEPIPMIYCDKCGWEPMDEKDLPLLLPDIAEYEPTDTGESPLAKIDSFVNTTCPKCGGPAKRETDTMPNWAGSSWYFLRFMDPHNDKEFASMDAMKYWNRVDWYNGGMEHTARHLLYARFWVQMLYNFGLVPKKEMIWTRVSHGMVLGDNNEKMSKSKGNVINPDDIVNDYGADTLRVYEMFMGDYEQDAPWSTDSLKGCKRFIDRVIRLKDKVTTEEEYSKDLEVIINKSIKKVGYDLTHMAYNTAVSTLMILVNAYDEKETITKGDYRVLLDLLNPIAPHITEELNESLGYTPICDRAWPTYDEEKTIDNEIDIAVQVNGKVRDTIRIKKDSSKEELEELAMNSEVIKKWLEGKEIVKVICVPNRIVNIVIR
;
A
#
# COMPACT_ATOMS: atom_id res chain seq x y z
N MET A 1 41.72 5.80 -52.23
CA MET A 1 41.43 4.37 -51.93
C MET A 1 41.46 4.08 -50.44
N GLU A 2 42.25 4.74 -49.63
CA GLU A 2 42.28 4.56 -48.17
C GLU A 2 40.99 4.95 -47.45
N CYS A 3 40.26 5.97 -47.92
CA CYS A 3 38.98 6.36 -47.31
C CYS A 3 37.83 5.37 -47.52
N LEU A 4 37.89 4.52 -48.55
CA LEU A 4 36.88 3.50 -48.81
C LEU A 4 37.16 2.19 -48.00
N GLU A 5 38.41 1.89 -47.68
CA GLU A 5 38.76 0.75 -46.81
C GLU A 5 38.43 1.00 -45.33
N ASP A 6 38.55 2.21 -44.83
CA ASP A 6 38.16 2.56 -43.47
C ASP A 6 36.66 2.60 -43.28
N THR A 7 35.91 3.00 -44.29
CA THR A 7 34.44 2.94 -44.29
C THR A 7 33.89 1.51 -44.35
N ILE A 8 34.58 0.62 -45.11
CA ILE A 8 34.26 -0.78 -45.22
C ILE A 8 34.66 -1.53 -43.93
N LYS A 9 35.77 -1.16 -43.25
CA LYS A 9 36.13 -1.72 -41.95
C LYS A 9 35.20 -1.27 -40.83
N LYS A 10 34.77 0.00 -40.81
CA LYS A 10 33.71 0.51 -39.84
C LYS A 10 32.35 -0.11 -40.10
N THR A 11 31.93 -0.32 -41.35
CA THR A 11 30.68 -1.00 -41.67
C THR A 11 30.70 -2.52 -41.43
N LYS A 12 31.90 -3.16 -41.54
CA LYS A 12 32.03 -4.60 -41.17
C LYS A 12 32.06 -4.81 -39.66
N ASN A 13 32.62 -3.89 -38.85
CA ASN A 13 32.60 -3.98 -37.40
C ASN A 13 31.20 -3.67 -36.82
N THR A 14 30.44 -2.73 -37.41
CA THR A 14 29.02 -2.49 -37.00
C THR A 14 28.11 -3.63 -37.42
N LYS A 15 28.39 -4.33 -38.53
CA LYS A 15 27.62 -5.52 -38.97
C LYS A 15 27.96 -6.81 -38.19
N ARG A 16 29.16 -6.94 -37.57
CA ARG A 16 29.46 -8.09 -36.72
C ARG A 16 28.83 -7.98 -35.33
N GLY A 17 28.70 -6.76 -34.73
CA GLY A 17 28.04 -6.57 -33.46
C GLY A 17 26.51 -6.75 -33.52
N ASN A 18 25.86 -6.45 -34.65
CA ASN A 18 24.42 -6.53 -34.83
C ASN A 18 23.87 -7.93 -35.17
N ARG A 19 24.72 -8.93 -35.37
CA ARG A 19 24.25 -10.29 -35.69
C ARG A 19 24.04 -11.19 -34.47
N MET A 20 24.52 -10.81 -33.29
CA MET A 20 24.59 -11.71 -32.14
C MET A 20 23.49 -11.55 -31.10
N TYR A 21 22.79 -10.39 -31.04
CA TYR A 21 21.73 -10.18 -30.06
C TYR A 21 20.46 -9.61 -30.70
N ASN A 22 19.63 -10.51 -31.20
CA ASN A 22 18.27 -10.17 -31.61
C ASN A 22 17.34 -10.45 -30.42
N PHE A 23 17.20 -9.47 -29.51
CA PHE A 23 16.38 -9.61 -28.31
C PHE A 23 14.94 -10.03 -28.65
N LYS A 24 14.31 -9.51 -29.70
CA LYS A 24 12.96 -9.91 -30.12
C LYS A 24 12.82 -11.40 -30.41
N LYS A 25 13.83 -12.02 -31.02
CA LYS A 25 13.84 -13.45 -31.30
C LYS A 25 14.10 -14.26 -30.04
N ILE A 26 15.03 -13.81 -29.22
CA ILE A 26 15.45 -14.50 -27.99
C ILE A 26 14.32 -14.46 -26.95
N GLU A 27 13.72 -13.29 -26.74
CA GLU A 27 12.61 -13.12 -25.81
C GLU A 27 11.43 -14.01 -26.19
N LYS A 28 11.02 -13.99 -27.47
CA LYS A 28 9.95 -14.87 -27.96
C LYS A 28 10.25 -16.35 -27.74
N LYS A 29 11.48 -16.81 -28.05
CA LYS A 29 11.90 -18.21 -27.86
C LYS A 29 11.73 -18.66 -26.42
N TRP A 30 12.20 -17.85 -25.46
CA TRP A 30 12.17 -18.23 -24.05
C TRP A 30 10.77 -18.11 -23.45
N GLN A 31 9.96 -17.14 -23.87
CA GLN A 31 8.56 -17.06 -23.49
C GLN A 31 7.78 -18.30 -23.95
N GLU A 32 7.97 -18.72 -25.21
CA GLU A 32 7.37 -19.95 -25.75
C GLU A 32 7.88 -21.20 -25.00
N TYR A 33 9.17 -21.24 -24.63
CA TYR A 33 9.73 -22.33 -23.83
C TYR A 33 9.04 -22.46 -22.48
N TRP A 34 8.95 -21.37 -21.73
CA TRP A 34 8.33 -21.37 -20.40
C TRP A 34 6.83 -21.69 -20.44
N ASP A 35 6.11 -21.17 -21.41
CA ASP A 35 4.69 -21.47 -21.60
C ASP A 35 4.47 -22.96 -21.94
N ASN A 36 5.23 -23.53 -22.88
CA ASN A 36 5.06 -24.91 -23.33
C ASN A 36 5.45 -25.94 -22.25
N ASN A 37 6.40 -25.61 -21.39
CA ASN A 37 6.86 -26.50 -20.32
C ASN A 37 6.15 -26.23 -18.98
N GLU A 38 5.19 -25.30 -18.92
CA GLU A 38 4.54 -24.89 -17.66
C GLU A 38 5.56 -24.62 -16.54
N SER A 39 6.72 -23.97 -16.89
CA SER A 39 7.91 -23.87 -16.02
C SER A 39 7.64 -23.20 -14.66
N PHE A 40 6.55 -22.48 -14.54
CA PHE A 40 6.23 -21.69 -13.33
C PHE A 40 4.97 -22.17 -12.62
N LYS A 41 4.42 -23.32 -13.00
CA LYS A 41 3.22 -23.90 -12.41
C LYS A 41 3.44 -24.34 -10.97
N ALA A 42 2.58 -23.87 -10.09
CA ALA A 42 2.55 -24.25 -8.67
C ALA A 42 1.59 -25.42 -8.43
N VAL A 43 2.00 -26.39 -7.61
CA VAL A 43 1.22 -27.60 -7.34
C VAL A 43 0.77 -27.63 -5.88
N THR A 44 -0.53 -27.51 -5.64
CA THR A 44 -1.09 -27.65 -4.29
C THR A 44 -0.88 -29.06 -3.77
N GLY A 45 -0.37 -29.21 -2.54
CA GLY A 45 -0.05 -30.50 -1.94
C GLY A 45 1.30 -31.11 -2.36
N SER A 46 2.20 -30.32 -3.01
CA SER A 46 3.56 -30.73 -3.30
C SER A 46 4.37 -30.99 -2.04
N ASP A 47 5.36 -31.89 -2.11
CA ASP A 47 6.33 -32.14 -1.03
C ASP A 47 7.31 -30.97 -0.80
N LYS A 48 7.44 -30.05 -1.76
CA LYS A 48 8.23 -28.85 -1.63
C LYS A 48 7.56 -27.86 -0.66
N LYS A 49 8.35 -27.14 0.13
CA LYS A 49 7.86 -26.09 1.01
C LYS A 49 7.15 -25.01 0.18
N PRO A 50 5.89 -24.65 0.51
CA PRO A 50 5.18 -23.59 -0.21
C PRO A 50 5.80 -22.22 0.07
N TYR A 51 5.70 -21.32 -0.91
CA TYR A 51 6.02 -19.90 -0.78
C TYR A 51 5.08 -19.09 -1.67
N TYR A 52 4.25 -18.27 -1.09
CA TYR A 52 3.23 -17.52 -1.82
C TYR A 52 3.62 -16.06 -1.98
N ILE A 53 3.90 -15.65 -3.21
CA ILE A 53 4.17 -14.27 -3.60
C ILE A 53 2.94 -13.71 -4.30
N LEU A 54 2.49 -12.54 -3.88
CA LEU A 54 1.33 -11.86 -4.42
C LEU A 54 1.69 -10.43 -4.83
N VAL A 55 1.20 -10.00 -5.99
CA VAL A 55 1.13 -8.60 -6.40
C VAL A 55 -0.32 -8.19 -6.49
N GLU A 56 -0.61 -6.92 -6.29
CA GLU A 56 -1.94 -6.40 -6.60
C GLU A 56 -2.24 -6.63 -8.07
N PHE A 57 -3.34 -7.31 -8.35
CA PHE A 57 -3.77 -7.55 -9.73
C PHE A 57 -4.31 -6.26 -10.34
N PRO A 58 -4.06 -6.02 -11.65
CA PRO A 58 -4.36 -4.73 -12.24
C PRO A 58 -5.85 -4.57 -12.56
N TYR A 59 -6.27 -3.29 -12.64
CA TYR A 59 -7.54 -2.91 -13.23
C TYR A 59 -7.39 -2.84 -14.75
N PRO A 60 -8.04 -3.69 -15.56
CA PRO A 60 -7.98 -3.65 -17.00
C PRO A 60 -8.86 -2.50 -17.57
N SER A 61 -8.65 -1.26 -17.08
CA SER A 61 -9.47 -0.07 -17.37
C SER A 61 -8.84 0.89 -18.39
N GLY A 62 -7.94 0.38 -19.24
CA GLY A 62 -7.28 1.22 -20.22
C GLY A 62 -6.43 0.44 -21.20
N SER A 63 -5.70 1.15 -22.07
CA SER A 63 -4.98 0.59 -23.21
C SER A 63 -3.73 -0.23 -22.90
N GLY A 64 -3.45 -0.56 -21.65
CA GLY A 64 -2.30 -1.38 -21.26
C GLY A 64 -1.63 -0.95 -19.96
N LEU A 65 -0.54 -1.64 -19.62
CA LEU A 65 0.33 -1.36 -18.50
C LEU A 65 1.09 -0.04 -18.71
N HIS A 66 1.57 0.55 -17.62
CA HIS A 66 2.60 1.58 -17.62
C HIS A 66 3.83 1.08 -16.86
N VAL A 67 4.96 1.79 -17.01
CA VAL A 67 6.24 1.38 -16.42
C VAL A 67 6.19 1.20 -14.90
N GLY A 68 5.34 1.90 -14.16
CA GLY A 68 5.13 1.67 -12.72
C GLY A 68 4.64 0.25 -12.38
N HIS A 69 3.80 -0.36 -13.23
CA HIS A 69 3.44 -1.78 -13.06
C HIS A 69 4.66 -2.68 -13.29
N VAL A 70 5.51 -2.35 -14.28
CA VAL A 70 6.70 -3.12 -14.60
C VAL A 70 7.66 -3.16 -13.43
N ARG A 71 7.84 -2.05 -12.70
CA ARG A 71 8.66 -1.99 -11.48
C ARG A 71 8.18 -2.98 -10.43
N SER A 72 6.88 -2.90 -10.11
CA SER A 72 6.26 -3.78 -9.11
C SER A 72 6.39 -5.26 -9.49
N TYR A 73 6.02 -5.61 -10.72
CA TYR A 73 5.99 -7.00 -11.16
C TYR A 73 7.40 -7.59 -11.36
N THR A 74 8.36 -6.81 -11.85
CA THR A 74 9.74 -7.26 -12.01
C THR A 74 10.39 -7.60 -10.67
N ALA A 75 10.17 -6.78 -9.65
CA ALA A 75 10.70 -7.00 -8.32
C ALA A 75 10.22 -8.33 -7.71
N GLN A 76 8.92 -8.59 -7.83
CA GLN A 76 8.32 -9.82 -7.30
C GLN A 76 8.69 -11.04 -8.16
N ASP A 77 8.81 -10.87 -9.47
CA ASP A 77 9.27 -11.91 -10.38
C ASP A 77 10.71 -12.33 -10.07
N ALA A 78 11.58 -11.37 -9.77
CA ALA A 78 12.95 -11.66 -9.37
C ALA A 78 13.00 -12.51 -8.08
N LEU A 79 12.19 -12.15 -7.08
CA LEU A 79 12.06 -12.95 -5.85
C LEU A 79 11.47 -14.35 -6.16
N ALA A 80 10.43 -14.43 -6.99
CA ALA A 80 9.78 -15.69 -7.34
C ALA A 80 10.75 -16.67 -8.04
N ARG A 81 11.53 -16.17 -9.01
CA ARG A 81 12.56 -16.96 -9.72
C ARG A 81 13.63 -17.47 -8.77
N MET A 82 14.13 -16.61 -7.86
CA MET A 82 15.10 -17.00 -6.86
C MET A 82 14.53 -18.07 -5.92
N LYS A 83 13.32 -17.87 -5.37
CA LYS A 83 12.69 -18.83 -4.44
C LYS A 83 12.43 -20.20 -5.06
N ARG A 84 12.03 -20.27 -6.35
CA ARG A 84 11.92 -21.55 -7.05
C ARG A 84 13.26 -22.28 -7.12
N ARG A 85 14.34 -21.55 -7.38
CA ARG A 85 15.71 -22.08 -7.43
C ARG A 85 16.27 -22.44 -6.05
N GLU A 86 15.74 -21.85 -4.96
CA GLU A 86 15.98 -22.30 -3.59
C GLU A 86 15.19 -23.56 -3.21
N GLY A 87 14.39 -24.11 -4.12
CA GLY A 87 13.66 -25.35 -3.94
C GLY A 87 12.24 -25.21 -3.42
N TYR A 88 11.71 -23.98 -3.29
CA TYR A 88 10.32 -23.79 -2.90
C TYR A 88 9.33 -24.11 -4.03
N ASN A 89 8.12 -24.53 -3.65
CA ASN A 89 6.95 -24.54 -4.52
C ASN A 89 6.34 -23.14 -4.47
N VAL A 90 6.60 -22.32 -5.50
CA VAL A 90 6.25 -20.89 -5.47
C VAL A 90 4.92 -20.66 -6.18
N LEU A 91 3.94 -20.17 -5.44
CA LEU A 91 2.68 -19.65 -5.98
C LEU A 91 2.87 -18.16 -6.30
N TYR A 92 2.93 -17.83 -7.59
CA TYR A 92 3.00 -16.46 -8.10
C TYR A 92 1.94 -16.29 -9.20
N PRO A 93 0.68 -16.08 -8.82
CA PRO A 93 -0.45 -16.03 -9.75
C PRO A 93 -0.69 -14.61 -10.28
N MET A 94 -1.55 -14.52 -11.31
CA MET A 94 -2.03 -13.27 -11.87
C MET A 94 -3.52 -13.39 -12.22
N GLY A 95 -4.23 -12.26 -12.13
CA GLY A 95 -5.65 -12.15 -12.45
C GLY A 95 -6.05 -10.70 -12.72
N TRP A 96 -7.37 -10.43 -12.70
CA TRP A 96 -7.94 -9.17 -13.15
C TRP A 96 -9.00 -8.66 -12.18
N ASP A 97 -8.79 -7.47 -11.63
CA ASP A 97 -9.84 -6.71 -10.94
C ASP A 97 -10.63 -5.93 -12.00
N ALA A 98 -11.63 -6.59 -12.54
CA ALA A 98 -12.24 -6.18 -13.80
C ALA A 98 -13.60 -5.48 -13.66
N PHE A 99 -14.21 -5.50 -12.47
CA PHE A 99 -15.41 -4.72 -12.15
C PHE A 99 -15.09 -3.27 -11.74
N GLY A 100 -16.13 -2.45 -11.67
CA GLY A 100 -16.08 -1.12 -11.07
C GLY A 100 -16.09 0.03 -12.06
N ALA A 101 -16.22 1.23 -11.51
CA ALA A 101 -16.40 2.48 -12.26
C ALA A 101 -15.30 2.80 -13.29
N PRO A 102 -14.00 2.49 -13.07
CA PRO A 102 -12.97 2.78 -14.07
C PRO A 102 -13.17 2.05 -15.40
N ALA A 103 -13.52 0.76 -15.34
CA ALA A 103 -13.82 -0.04 -16.55
C ALA A 103 -15.12 0.42 -17.22
N GLU A 104 -16.16 0.70 -16.45
CA GLU A 104 -17.43 1.22 -16.94
C GLU A 104 -17.25 2.58 -17.64
N GLN A 105 -16.53 3.51 -17.05
CA GLN A 105 -16.27 4.82 -17.66
C GLN A 105 -15.42 4.73 -18.93
N TYR A 106 -14.44 3.83 -18.96
CA TYR A 106 -13.68 3.56 -20.17
C TYR A 106 -14.60 3.05 -21.29
N ALA A 107 -15.52 2.15 -20.96
CA ALA A 107 -16.50 1.61 -21.90
C ALA A 107 -17.48 2.69 -22.41
N ILE A 108 -18.04 3.52 -21.52
CA ILE A 108 -18.91 4.65 -21.87
C ILE A 108 -18.18 5.62 -22.82
N LYS A 109 -16.95 6.02 -22.48
CA LYS A 109 -16.15 6.94 -23.30
C LYS A 109 -15.87 6.42 -24.70
N ASN A 110 -15.72 5.09 -24.84
CA ASN A 110 -15.39 4.45 -26.12
C ASN A 110 -16.64 3.88 -26.83
N HIS A 111 -17.84 4.07 -26.29
CA HIS A 111 -19.10 3.56 -26.83
C HIS A 111 -19.12 2.05 -27.06
N ILE A 112 -18.57 1.29 -26.14
CA ILE A 112 -18.50 -0.18 -26.18
C ILE A 112 -19.05 -0.76 -24.87
N HIS A 113 -19.53 -2.01 -24.90
CA HIS A 113 -20.01 -2.64 -23.69
C HIS A 113 -18.85 -2.93 -22.71
N PRO A 114 -18.99 -2.72 -21.38
CA PRO A 114 -17.91 -2.94 -20.40
C PRO A 114 -17.29 -4.34 -20.46
N LYS A 115 -18.09 -5.36 -20.71
CA LYS A 115 -17.64 -6.75 -20.89
C LYS A 115 -16.62 -6.89 -22.03
N ASP A 116 -16.89 -6.26 -23.18
CA ASP A 116 -16.02 -6.34 -24.34
C ASP A 116 -14.76 -5.48 -24.13
N ALA A 117 -14.92 -4.31 -23.55
CA ALA A 117 -13.80 -3.43 -23.16
C ALA A 117 -12.81 -4.17 -22.25
N VAL A 118 -13.31 -4.80 -21.20
CA VAL A 118 -12.51 -5.56 -20.24
C VAL A 118 -11.80 -6.72 -20.92
N LYS A 119 -12.49 -7.49 -21.76
CA LYS A 119 -11.92 -8.63 -22.48
C LYS A 119 -10.73 -8.24 -23.37
N GLU A 120 -10.86 -7.16 -24.14
CA GLU A 120 -9.76 -6.69 -24.99
C GLU A 120 -8.61 -6.09 -24.16
N ASN A 121 -8.93 -5.39 -23.09
CA ASN A 121 -7.89 -4.85 -22.20
C ASN A 121 -7.12 -5.97 -21.51
N ILE A 122 -7.77 -7.00 -21.00
CA ILE A 122 -7.13 -8.19 -20.41
C ILE A 122 -6.16 -8.81 -21.40
N LYS A 123 -6.57 -8.99 -22.66
CA LYS A 123 -5.72 -9.54 -23.72
C LYS A 123 -4.45 -8.72 -23.93
N THR A 124 -4.58 -7.38 -23.92
CA THR A 124 -3.46 -6.46 -24.06
C THR A 124 -2.50 -6.55 -22.86
N PHE A 125 -3.04 -6.44 -21.63
CA PHE A 125 -2.26 -6.52 -20.40
C PHE A 125 -1.51 -7.86 -20.30
N LYS A 126 -2.21 -8.97 -20.55
CA LYS A 126 -1.60 -10.32 -20.54
C LYS A 126 -0.50 -10.44 -21.58
N GLY A 127 -0.73 -9.91 -22.78
CA GLY A 127 0.27 -9.87 -23.84
C GLY A 127 1.53 -9.09 -23.41
N GLN A 128 1.38 -7.94 -22.78
CA GLN A 128 2.49 -7.14 -22.26
C GLN A 128 3.25 -7.86 -21.13
N MET A 129 2.53 -8.50 -20.19
CA MET A 129 3.15 -9.27 -19.10
C MET A 129 3.96 -10.45 -19.62
N LYS A 130 3.45 -11.16 -20.64
CA LYS A 130 4.17 -12.26 -21.31
C LYS A 130 5.41 -11.76 -22.04
N LYS A 131 5.32 -10.62 -22.77
CA LYS A 131 6.50 -10.02 -23.44
C LYS A 131 7.60 -9.63 -22.43
N LEU A 132 7.21 -9.18 -21.24
CA LEU A 132 8.15 -8.86 -20.15
C LEU A 132 8.74 -10.11 -19.48
N GLY A 133 8.25 -11.31 -19.82
CA GLY A 133 8.75 -12.58 -19.32
C GLY A 133 8.48 -12.82 -17.83
N PHE A 134 7.39 -12.30 -17.28
CA PHE A 134 7.04 -12.56 -15.87
C PHE A 134 6.68 -14.04 -15.66
N SER A 135 7.18 -14.60 -14.57
CA SER A 135 7.00 -16.02 -14.22
C SER A 135 5.70 -16.29 -13.47
N PHE A 136 4.59 -15.68 -13.93
CA PHE A 136 3.28 -15.94 -13.35
C PHE A 136 2.80 -17.36 -13.66
N ASP A 137 2.12 -17.96 -12.68
CA ASP A 137 1.37 -19.21 -12.89
C ASP A 137 0.02 -18.89 -13.55
N TRP A 138 0.00 -18.89 -14.88
CA TRP A 138 -1.21 -18.61 -15.67
C TRP A 138 -2.29 -19.68 -15.56
N SER A 139 -1.98 -20.88 -15.03
CA SER A 139 -2.96 -21.92 -14.78
C SER A 139 -3.93 -21.54 -13.65
N ARG A 140 -3.60 -20.49 -12.88
CA ARG A 140 -4.41 -19.96 -11.78
C ARG A 140 -5.01 -18.59 -12.07
N GLU A 141 -5.08 -18.21 -13.35
CA GLU A 141 -5.68 -16.95 -13.77
C GLU A 141 -7.15 -16.87 -13.36
N ILE A 142 -7.56 -15.72 -12.79
CA ILE A 142 -8.93 -15.40 -12.40
C ILE A 142 -9.31 -14.01 -12.88
N SER A 143 -10.61 -13.77 -13.03
CA SER A 143 -11.18 -12.42 -13.23
C SER A 143 -12.36 -12.23 -12.30
N THR A 144 -12.43 -11.06 -11.66
CA THR A 144 -13.57 -10.73 -10.78
C THR A 144 -14.89 -10.66 -11.52
N THR A 145 -14.86 -10.52 -12.87
CA THR A 145 -16.05 -10.50 -13.74
C THR A 145 -16.51 -11.86 -14.19
N ASP A 146 -15.75 -12.91 -13.92
CA ASP A 146 -16.16 -14.26 -14.28
C ASP A 146 -17.27 -14.74 -13.34
N PRO A 147 -18.40 -15.26 -13.86
CA PRO A 147 -19.48 -15.78 -13.03
C PRO A 147 -19.04 -16.83 -12.00
N GLU A 148 -18.07 -17.66 -12.36
CA GLU A 148 -17.46 -18.67 -11.48
C GLU A 148 -16.67 -18.06 -10.32
N TYR A 149 -16.20 -16.80 -10.48
CA TYR A 149 -15.54 -16.04 -9.43
C TYR A 149 -16.56 -15.31 -8.57
N TYR A 150 -17.37 -14.42 -9.15
CA TYR A 150 -18.24 -13.55 -8.36
C TYR A 150 -19.42 -14.27 -7.73
N LYS A 151 -19.78 -15.49 -8.19
CA LYS A 151 -20.63 -16.42 -7.43
C LYS A 151 -20.19 -16.51 -5.96
N TRP A 152 -18.90 -16.59 -5.73
CA TRP A 152 -18.35 -16.73 -4.38
C TRP A 152 -18.29 -15.42 -3.62
N THR A 153 -18.11 -14.30 -4.27
CA THR A 153 -18.29 -12.98 -3.62
C THR A 153 -19.73 -12.81 -3.15
N GLN A 154 -20.69 -13.16 -4.00
CA GLN A 154 -22.11 -13.14 -3.67
C GLN A 154 -22.45 -14.09 -2.52
N TRP A 155 -21.92 -15.30 -2.54
CA TRP A 155 -22.11 -16.28 -1.47
C TRP A 155 -21.53 -15.75 -0.14
N GLN A 156 -20.35 -15.17 -0.14
CA GLN A 156 -19.75 -14.58 1.06
C GLN A 156 -20.58 -13.42 1.58
N PHE A 157 -21.10 -12.56 0.72
CA PHE A 157 -22.05 -11.51 1.13
C PHE A 157 -23.30 -12.08 1.81
N LEU A 158 -23.86 -13.19 1.29
CA LEU A 158 -24.98 -13.87 1.96
C LEU A 158 -24.58 -14.39 3.34
N GLN A 159 -23.36 -14.90 3.52
CA GLN A 159 -22.88 -15.28 4.85
C GLN A 159 -22.78 -14.07 5.78
N PHE A 160 -22.28 -12.94 5.30
CA PHE A 160 -22.23 -11.71 6.10
C PHE A 160 -23.63 -11.25 6.53
N TYR A 161 -24.61 -11.32 5.64
CA TYR A 161 -25.99 -11.00 5.97
C TYR A 161 -26.57 -11.96 7.02
N LYS A 162 -26.39 -13.26 6.84
CA LYS A 162 -26.88 -14.29 7.77
C LYS A 162 -26.29 -14.16 9.18
N HIS A 163 -25.06 -13.69 9.29
CA HIS A 163 -24.39 -13.44 10.57
C HIS A 163 -24.59 -12.01 11.10
N GLY A 164 -25.46 -11.21 10.46
CA GLY A 164 -25.79 -9.85 10.92
C GLY A 164 -24.69 -8.82 10.69
N MET A 165 -23.67 -9.13 9.87
CA MET A 165 -22.57 -8.23 9.50
C MET A 165 -22.93 -7.30 8.35
N ALA A 166 -23.86 -7.70 7.48
CA ALA A 166 -24.38 -6.85 6.40
C ALA A 166 -25.79 -6.35 6.77
N TYR A 167 -26.06 -5.06 6.59
CA TYR A 167 -27.35 -4.45 6.86
C TYR A 167 -27.65 -3.30 5.88
N LYS A 168 -28.93 -2.94 5.73
CA LYS A 168 -29.39 -1.83 4.89
C LYS A 168 -29.71 -0.62 5.78
N ALA A 169 -29.14 0.56 5.45
CA ALA A 169 -29.39 1.81 6.17
C ALA A 169 -29.43 3.00 5.22
N THR A 170 -30.18 4.04 5.60
CA THR A 170 -30.14 5.33 4.92
C THR A 170 -29.06 6.20 5.58
N VAL A 171 -28.06 6.60 4.78
CA VAL A 171 -26.90 7.36 5.25
C VAL A 171 -26.61 8.54 4.32
N PRO A 172 -26.06 9.64 4.84
CA PRO A 172 -25.58 10.72 3.99
C PRO A 172 -24.34 10.25 3.20
N VAL A 173 -24.36 10.49 1.89
CA VAL A 173 -23.25 10.15 0.98
C VAL A 173 -22.82 11.37 0.18
N ASN A 174 -21.54 11.45 -0.17
CA ASN A 174 -21.00 12.43 -1.09
C ASN A 174 -21.49 12.14 -2.51
N TRP A 175 -22.28 13.02 -3.09
CA TRP A 175 -22.85 12.87 -4.42
C TRP A 175 -22.27 13.88 -5.40
N CYS A 176 -21.72 13.43 -6.50
CA CYS A 176 -21.33 14.28 -7.62
C CYS A 176 -22.49 14.37 -8.62
N PRO A 177 -23.15 15.56 -8.79
CA PRO A 177 -24.28 15.69 -9.71
C PRO A 177 -23.90 15.54 -11.18
N ASN A 178 -22.67 15.90 -11.55
CA ASN A 178 -22.18 15.77 -12.93
C ASN A 178 -21.81 14.32 -13.27
N CYS A 179 -21.06 13.64 -12.40
CA CYS A 179 -20.70 12.23 -12.61
C CYS A 179 -21.84 11.26 -12.23
N LYS A 180 -22.92 11.76 -11.61
CA LYS A 180 -24.10 10.98 -11.17
C LYS A 180 -23.69 9.75 -10.34
N THR A 181 -22.80 9.98 -9.36
CA THR A 181 -22.21 8.88 -8.58
C THR A 181 -21.98 9.27 -7.13
N VAL A 182 -22.06 8.26 -6.27
CA VAL A 182 -21.57 8.34 -4.88
C VAL A 182 -20.04 8.32 -4.89
N LEU A 183 -19.45 9.22 -4.11
CA LEU A 183 -18.00 9.34 -3.92
C LEU A 183 -17.63 8.93 -2.49
N SER A 184 -16.43 8.39 -2.36
CA SER A 184 -15.79 8.26 -1.04
C SER A 184 -15.43 9.65 -0.49
N ASN A 185 -15.07 9.71 0.79
CA ASN A 185 -14.59 10.97 1.38
C ASN A 185 -13.31 11.46 0.71
N GLU A 186 -12.45 10.53 0.31
CA GLU A 186 -11.18 10.80 -0.38
C GLU A 186 -11.40 11.35 -1.80
N ASP A 187 -12.43 10.83 -2.52
CA ASP A 187 -12.79 11.27 -3.87
C ASP A 187 -13.51 12.64 -3.88
N ALA A 188 -13.97 13.09 -2.70
CA ALA A 188 -14.68 14.35 -2.49
C ALA A 188 -13.87 15.38 -1.67
N ALA A 189 -12.56 15.20 -1.57
CA ALA A 189 -11.69 16.07 -0.80
C ALA A 189 -11.80 17.53 -1.27
N GLY A 190 -11.95 18.46 -0.32
CA GLY A 190 -12.15 19.89 -0.61
C GLY A 190 -13.53 20.25 -1.16
N GLY A 191 -14.54 19.37 -1.00
CA GLY A 191 -15.92 19.61 -1.43
C GLY A 191 -16.15 19.53 -2.95
N VAL A 192 -15.16 19.08 -3.71
CA VAL A 192 -15.26 18.94 -5.17
C VAL A 192 -14.97 17.51 -5.61
N CYS A 193 -15.58 17.09 -6.70
CA CYS A 193 -15.33 15.79 -7.30
C CYS A 193 -13.92 15.74 -7.90
N GLU A 194 -13.07 14.85 -7.42
CA GLU A 194 -11.71 14.64 -7.93
C GLU A 194 -11.65 14.42 -9.45
N ARG A 195 -12.71 13.85 -10.03
CA ARG A 195 -12.76 13.46 -11.45
C ARG A 195 -13.11 14.59 -12.38
N CYS A 196 -14.10 15.42 -12.00
CA CYS A 196 -14.66 16.43 -12.90
C CYS A 196 -14.62 17.86 -12.33
N GLY A 197 -14.15 18.06 -11.10
CA GLY A 197 -14.07 19.36 -10.44
C GLY A 197 -15.42 19.96 -10.02
N THR A 198 -16.54 19.25 -10.22
CA THR A 198 -17.87 19.72 -9.85
C THR A 198 -18.03 19.69 -8.33
N GLU A 199 -18.69 20.70 -7.77
CA GLU A 199 -19.05 20.76 -6.34
C GLU A 199 -19.89 19.54 -5.95
N VAL A 200 -19.52 18.92 -4.83
CA VAL A 200 -20.15 17.71 -4.29
C VAL A 200 -21.27 18.12 -3.33
N VAL A 201 -22.39 17.42 -3.41
CA VAL A 201 -23.53 17.63 -2.49
C VAL A 201 -23.73 16.42 -1.60
N GLN A 202 -24.20 16.66 -0.37
CA GLN A 202 -24.65 15.58 0.51
C GLN A 202 -26.03 15.11 0.08
N LYS A 203 -26.22 13.79 -0.04
CA LYS A 203 -27.50 13.18 -0.39
C LYS A 203 -27.76 11.97 0.48
N GLU A 204 -28.92 11.92 1.13
CA GLU A 204 -29.33 10.72 1.86
C GLU A 204 -29.67 9.60 0.85
N LYS A 205 -29.04 8.43 1.03
CA LYS A 205 -29.30 7.26 0.21
C LYS A 205 -29.35 6.00 1.05
N SER A 206 -30.27 5.11 0.68
CA SER A 206 -30.30 3.75 1.22
C SER A 206 -29.13 2.96 0.69
N GLN A 207 -28.27 2.42 1.57
CA GLN A 207 -27.03 1.73 1.27
C GLN A 207 -26.95 0.40 2.00
N TRP A 208 -26.33 -0.59 1.38
CA TRP A 208 -25.82 -1.74 2.11
C TRP A 208 -24.53 -1.35 2.81
N MET A 209 -24.45 -1.75 4.08
CA MET A 209 -23.33 -1.46 4.96
C MET A 209 -22.76 -2.77 5.48
N LEU A 210 -21.44 -2.82 5.67
CA LEU A 210 -20.77 -3.89 6.43
C LEU A 210 -20.25 -3.31 7.75
N LYS A 211 -20.48 -4.01 8.86
CA LYS A 211 -20.12 -3.57 10.22
C LYS A 211 -18.62 -3.66 10.49
N MET A 212 -17.85 -2.90 9.75
CA MET A 212 -16.40 -2.87 9.86
C MET A 212 -15.94 -2.29 11.20
N SER A 213 -16.71 -1.37 11.78
CA SER A 213 -16.43 -0.76 13.07
C SER A 213 -16.38 -1.77 14.22
N GLU A 214 -17.17 -2.86 14.16
CA GLU A 214 -17.15 -3.94 15.16
C GLU A 214 -15.81 -4.70 15.17
N TYR A 215 -15.01 -4.62 14.09
CA TYR A 215 -13.72 -5.27 13.96
C TYR A 215 -12.52 -4.34 14.22
N ALA A 216 -12.77 -3.11 14.67
CA ALA A 216 -11.71 -2.12 14.85
C ALA A 216 -10.58 -2.61 15.78
N GLU A 217 -10.93 -3.21 16.92
CA GLU A 217 -9.94 -3.76 17.86
C GLU A 217 -9.24 -4.99 17.30
N ASP A 218 -9.98 -5.87 16.63
CA ASP A 218 -9.45 -7.06 15.99
C ASP A 218 -8.46 -6.72 14.87
N LEU A 219 -8.75 -5.68 14.09
CA LEU A 219 -7.85 -5.18 13.05
C LEU A 219 -6.58 -4.55 13.64
N LEU A 220 -6.67 -3.90 14.80
CA LEU A 220 -5.51 -3.35 15.49
C LEU A 220 -4.61 -4.45 16.06
N THR A 221 -5.19 -5.34 16.86
CA THR A 221 -4.44 -6.42 17.52
C THR A 221 -3.91 -7.45 16.52
N GLY A 222 -4.65 -7.70 15.42
CA GLY A 222 -4.20 -8.58 14.35
C GLY A 222 -2.92 -8.12 13.65
N LEU A 223 -2.54 -6.83 13.75
CA LEU A 223 -1.26 -6.35 13.22
C LEU A 223 -0.04 -7.00 13.90
N ASP A 224 -0.18 -7.47 15.13
CA ASP A 224 0.89 -8.16 15.85
C ASP A 224 1.18 -9.55 15.25
N ASP A 225 0.19 -10.16 14.61
CA ASP A 225 0.31 -11.43 13.88
C ASP A 225 0.83 -11.25 12.44
N THR A 226 1.33 -10.06 12.09
CA THR A 226 1.86 -9.74 10.76
C THR A 226 3.30 -9.25 10.80
N ASN A 227 4.03 -9.48 9.71
CA ASN A 227 5.35 -8.91 9.45
C ASN A 227 5.26 -7.70 8.51
N PHE A 228 4.23 -6.87 8.68
CA PHE A 228 4.09 -5.64 7.87
C PHE A 228 5.17 -4.64 8.24
N LYS A 229 5.64 -3.89 7.24
CA LYS A 229 6.52 -2.75 7.47
C LYS A 229 5.85 -1.74 8.40
N GLU A 230 6.64 -1.09 9.27
CA GLU A 230 6.13 -0.15 10.29
C GLU A 230 5.23 0.94 9.70
N ARG A 231 5.61 1.52 8.55
CA ARG A 231 4.80 2.53 7.87
C ARG A 231 3.42 2.03 7.44
N VAL A 232 3.29 0.72 7.11
CA VAL A 232 2.02 0.10 6.75
C VAL A 232 1.16 -0.07 8.01
N LYS A 233 1.75 -0.56 9.12
CA LYS A 233 1.07 -0.68 10.41
C LYS A 233 0.56 0.67 10.90
N LEU A 234 1.43 1.68 10.91
CA LEU A 234 1.06 3.05 11.31
C LEU A 234 -0.05 3.64 10.43
N GLY A 235 -0.01 3.38 9.11
CA GLY A 235 -1.07 3.80 8.20
C GLY A 235 -2.43 3.24 8.59
N GLN A 236 -2.52 1.96 8.94
CA GLN A 236 -3.76 1.32 9.39
C GLN A 236 -4.17 1.77 10.79
N ILE A 237 -3.24 1.86 11.73
CA ILE A 237 -3.51 2.35 13.11
C ILE A 237 -4.11 3.75 13.07
N ASN A 238 -3.52 4.65 12.28
CA ASN A 238 -3.99 6.02 12.14
C ASN A 238 -5.37 6.11 11.47
N TRP A 239 -5.64 5.22 10.49
CA TRP A 239 -6.95 5.15 9.83
C TRP A 239 -8.02 4.62 10.77
N ILE A 240 -7.76 3.54 11.50
CA ILE A 240 -8.68 3.00 12.50
C ILE A 240 -8.90 4.03 13.61
N GLY A 241 -7.84 4.72 14.01
CA GLY A 241 -7.89 5.89 14.86
C GLY A 241 -8.52 5.62 16.23
N LYS A 242 -8.02 4.60 16.95
CA LYS A 242 -8.46 4.31 18.31
C LYS A 242 -8.19 5.49 19.25
N SER A 243 -9.22 5.89 19.96
CA SER A 243 -9.17 6.90 21.01
C SER A 243 -9.71 6.30 22.30
N THR A 244 -8.84 6.11 23.29
CA THR A 244 -9.24 5.67 24.63
C THR A 244 -9.53 6.92 25.49
N GLY A 245 -10.68 6.97 26.10
CA GLY A 245 -11.12 8.11 26.91
C GLY A 245 -12.28 7.78 27.82
N VAL A 246 -12.96 8.80 28.24
CA VAL A 246 -14.09 8.74 29.16
C VAL A 246 -15.30 9.40 28.51
N GLU A 247 -16.43 8.72 28.57
CA GLU A 247 -17.73 9.29 28.20
C GLU A 247 -18.45 9.75 29.45
N LEU A 248 -18.97 10.97 29.41
CA LEU A 248 -19.65 11.64 30.53
C LEU A 248 -21.09 11.88 30.15
N ASP A 249 -22.01 11.57 31.05
CA ASP A 249 -23.42 11.87 30.90
C ASP A 249 -23.74 13.28 31.45
N VAL A 250 -24.40 14.10 30.63
CA VAL A 250 -24.68 15.50 30.88
C VAL A 250 -26.18 15.72 30.89
N ASN A 251 -26.72 16.24 31.98
CA ASN A 251 -28.15 16.57 32.10
C ASN A 251 -28.45 17.95 31.51
N ILE A 252 -29.66 18.10 30.96
CA ILE A 252 -30.17 19.36 30.41
C ILE A 252 -31.18 19.95 31.39
N VAL A 253 -31.06 21.24 31.62
CA VAL A 253 -32.04 21.99 32.47
C VAL A 253 -33.44 21.82 31.87
N GLY A 254 -34.37 21.39 32.70
CA GLY A 254 -35.77 21.14 32.28
C GLY A 254 -35.99 19.78 31.63
N GLY A 255 -35.00 18.87 31.72
CA GLY A 255 -35.11 17.46 31.33
C GLY A 255 -34.45 17.10 30.01
N GLY A 256 -34.04 15.84 29.93
CA GLY A 256 -33.21 15.26 28.87
C GLY A 256 -31.75 15.17 29.27
N SER A 257 -30.98 14.38 28.55
CA SER A 257 -29.54 14.22 28.76
C SER A 257 -28.84 13.89 27.43
N PHE A 258 -27.52 14.07 27.38
CA PHE A 258 -26.67 13.67 26.31
C PHE A 258 -25.32 13.24 26.87
N SER A 259 -24.51 12.55 26.10
CA SER A 259 -23.17 12.17 26.55
C SER A 259 -22.11 12.91 25.73
N VAL A 260 -20.95 13.18 26.36
CA VAL A 260 -19.76 13.74 25.72
C VAL A 260 -18.57 12.83 25.93
N PHE A 261 -17.71 12.73 24.95
CA PHE A 261 -16.48 11.94 25.02
C PHE A 261 -15.25 12.86 25.14
N THR A 262 -14.34 12.50 26.04
CA THR A 262 -13.05 13.20 26.18
C THR A 262 -11.88 12.24 26.37
N THR A 263 -10.73 12.58 25.79
CA THR A 263 -9.44 11.93 26.08
C THR A 263 -8.67 12.63 27.20
N CYS A 264 -9.18 13.78 27.67
CA CYS A 264 -8.56 14.67 28.66
C CYS A 264 -9.50 14.88 29.84
N ILE A 265 -9.86 13.80 30.54
CA ILE A 265 -10.78 13.88 31.70
C ILE A 265 -10.21 14.73 32.83
N GLU A 266 -8.88 14.91 32.91
CA GLU A 266 -8.19 15.77 33.83
C GLU A 266 -8.59 17.25 33.72
N THR A 267 -9.17 17.64 32.57
CA THR A 267 -9.60 19.02 32.34
C THR A 267 -11.08 19.30 32.68
N VAL A 268 -11.81 18.28 33.13
CA VAL A 268 -13.28 18.33 33.28
C VAL A 268 -13.82 19.43 34.21
N TYR A 269 -13.02 19.82 35.20
CA TYR A 269 -13.37 20.96 36.09
C TYR A 269 -13.33 22.32 35.38
N GLY A 270 -12.72 22.41 34.22
CA GLY A 270 -12.63 23.57 33.34
C GLY A 270 -13.75 23.68 32.30
N ILE A 271 -14.78 22.82 32.37
CA ILE A 271 -15.91 22.89 31.43
C ILE A 271 -16.72 24.18 31.69
N THR A 272 -16.86 24.98 30.62
CA THR A 272 -17.64 26.23 30.67
C THR A 272 -18.79 26.30 29.66
N PHE A 273 -18.79 25.43 28.66
CA PHE A 273 -19.90 25.24 27.73
C PHE A 273 -19.84 23.85 27.07
N PHE A 274 -20.92 23.53 26.37
CA PHE A 274 -20.96 22.31 25.52
C PHE A 274 -21.26 22.69 24.07
N VAL A 275 -20.75 21.87 23.13
CA VAL A 275 -21.03 22.07 21.71
C VAL A 275 -21.64 20.77 21.15
N ILE A 276 -22.76 20.89 20.43
CA ILE A 276 -23.45 19.76 19.81
C ILE A 276 -23.49 19.91 18.28
N ALA A 277 -23.62 18.77 17.60
CA ALA A 277 -23.63 18.71 16.16
C ALA A 277 -24.90 19.31 15.53
N PRO A 278 -24.78 20.16 14.49
CA PRO A 278 -25.94 20.71 13.77
C PRO A 278 -26.76 19.66 13.01
N ASP A 279 -26.15 18.55 12.63
CA ASP A 279 -26.77 17.43 11.92
C ASP A 279 -27.14 16.26 12.85
N GLY A 280 -26.94 16.42 14.16
CA GLY A 280 -27.21 15.38 15.16
C GLY A 280 -28.71 15.18 15.47
N LYS A 281 -29.01 14.05 16.12
CA LYS A 281 -30.37 13.78 16.63
C LYS A 281 -30.73 14.74 17.76
N LEU A 282 -29.77 15.06 18.62
CA LEU A 282 -30.00 15.87 19.83
C LEU A 282 -30.60 17.24 19.49
N ILE A 283 -30.10 17.95 18.50
CA ILE A 283 -30.68 19.27 18.14
C ILE A 283 -32.11 19.14 17.64
N LYS A 284 -32.46 18.05 16.93
CA LYS A 284 -33.84 17.80 16.46
C LYS A 284 -34.80 17.63 17.65
N GLU A 285 -34.36 16.95 18.70
CA GLU A 285 -35.10 16.74 19.94
C GLU A 285 -35.26 18.02 20.76
N LEU A 286 -34.21 18.87 20.76
CA LEU A 286 -34.19 20.12 21.50
C LEU A 286 -34.94 21.26 20.79
N MET A 287 -35.14 21.18 19.47
CA MET A 287 -35.72 22.26 18.63
C MET A 287 -37.07 22.81 19.15
N PRO A 288 -38.00 22.02 19.71
CA PRO A 288 -39.23 22.57 20.27
C PRO A 288 -39.01 23.61 21.40
N ARG A 289 -37.92 23.46 22.17
CA ARG A 289 -37.55 24.26 23.33
C ARG A 289 -36.63 25.45 23.00
N VAL A 290 -36.07 25.51 21.79
CA VAL A 290 -35.15 26.58 21.36
C VAL A 290 -35.90 27.89 21.22
N GLU A 291 -35.37 28.97 21.79
CA GLU A 291 -35.95 30.31 21.68
C GLU A 291 -35.57 31.03 20.37
N ASN A 292 -34.30 30.87 19.90
CA ASN A 292 -33.77 31.50 18.68
C ASN A 292 -33.82 30.57 17.46
N LYS A 293 -34.98 29.96 17.23
CA LYS A 293 -35.18 28.90 16.17
C LYS A 293 -34.74 29.34 14.77
N GLU A 294 -34.99 30.59 14.40
CA GLU A 294 -34.65 31.11 13.08
C GLU A 294 -33.12 31.11 12.85
N GLU A 295 -32.38 31.62 13.84
CA GLU A 295 -30.92 31.69 13.81
C GLU A 295 -30.28 30.27 13.78
N VAL A 296 -30.78 29.37 14.63
CA VAL A 296 -30.37 27.97 14.71
C VAL A 296 -30.64 27.23 13.39
N ASN A 297 -31.83 27.39 12.80
CA ASN A 297 -32.15 26.75 11.50
C ASN A 297 -31.31 27.30 10.34
N ALA A 298 -31.04 28.62 10.35
CA ALA A 298 -30.15 29.21 9.33
C ALA A 298 -28.75 28.62 9.43
N TYR A 299 -28.20 28.47 10.63
CA TYR A 299 -26.92 27.87 10.88
C TYR A 299 -26.86 26.38 10.46
N ILE A 300 -27.88 25.59 10.79
CA ILE A 300 -28.01 24.20 10.36
C ILE A 300 -27.98 24.10 8.81
N THR A 301 -28.72 24.98 8.13
CA THR A 301 -28.81 25.04 6.68
C THR A 301 -27.47 25.40 6.01
N GLU A 302 -26.73 26.32 6.61
CA GLU A 302 -25.40 26.73 6.16
C GLU A 302 -24.38 25.60 6.34
N THR A 303 -24.37 25.01 7.54
CA THR A 303 -23.45 23.90 7.85
C THR A 303 -23.69 22.67 6.99
N ALA A 304 -24.93 22.38 6.60
CA ALA A 304 -25.27 21.28 5.71
C ALA A 304 -24.63 21.38 4.31
N LYS A 305 -24.14 22.54 3.92
CA LYS A 305 -23.41 22.74 2.65
C LYS A 305 -21.92 22.37 2.77
N LYS A 306 -21.37 22.26 3.97
CA LYS A 306 -19.96 21.95 4.23
C LYS A 306 -19.75 20.44 4.24
N SER A 307 -18.67 19.94 3.64
CA SER A 307 -18.28 18.53 3.75
C SER A 307 -17.79 18.20 5.17
N SER A 308 -17.81 16.93 5.55
CA SER A 308 -17.26 16.49 6.85
C SER A 308 -15.76 16.82 6.98
N MET A 309 -15.00 16.82 5.88
CA MET A 309 -13.60 17.24 5.86
C MET A 309 -13.45 18.74 6.13
N ASP A 310 -14.23 19.59 5.43
CA ASP A 310 -14.20 21.03 5.64
C ASP A 310 -14.53 21.43 7.09
N ARG A 311 -15.43 20.67 7.72
CA ARG A 311 -15.85 20.88 9.11
C ARG A 311 -14.76 20.48 10.13
N THR A 312 -13.93 19.50 9.81
CA THR A 312 -12.90 18.97 10.73
C THR A 312 -11.50 19.50 10.46
N GLU A 313 -11.29 20.28 9.41
CA GLU A 313 -9.99 20.84 9.07
C GLU A 313 -9.49 21.85 10.13
N LEU A 314 -8.29 21.59 10.66
CA LEU A 314 -7.74 22.34 11.81
C LEU A 314 -7.46 23.83 11.50
N ASN A 315 -7.26 24.19 10.23
CA ASN A 315 -6.83 25.53 9.82
C ASN A 315 -8.00 26.48 9.45
N LYS A 316 -9.25 26.02 9.51
CA LYS A 316 -10.41 26.86 9.24
C LYS A 316 -10.99 27.38 10.55
N GLY A 317 -11.36 28.66 10.59
CA GLY A 317 -12.05 29.26 11.73
C GLY A 317 -13.32 28.45 12.10
N LYS A 318 -13.51 28.19 13.38
CA LYS A 318 -14.68 27.45 13.90
C LYS A 318 -15.83 28.41 14.07
N THR A 319 -17.01 28.00 13.62
CA THR A 319 -18.23 28.78 13.75
C THR A 319 -19.25 28.08 14.64
N GLY A 320 -20.14 28.82 15.24
CA GLY A 320 -21.19 28.25 16.04
C GLY A 320 -22.28 29.27 16.41
N VAL A 321 -23.37 28.76 16.94
CA VAL A 321 -24.51 29.54 17.41
C VAL A 321 -25.00 29.01 18.74
N GLU A 322 -25.27 29.92 19.72
CA GLU A 322 -25.85 29.54 21.00
C GLU A 322 -27.30 29.07 20.85
N ILE A 323 -27.65 28.01 21.56
CA ILE A 323 -29.02 27.48 21.65
C ILE A 323 -29.69 28.18 22.83
N LYS A 324 -30.35 29.33 22.58
CA LYS A 324 -30.99 30.11 23.64
C LYS A 324 -32.21 29.38 24.22
N GLY A 325 -32.44 29.58 25.55
CA GLY A 325 -33.50 28.95 26.31
C GLY A 325 -33.16 27.54 26.80
N ILE A 326 -32.00 26.97 26.45
CA ILE A 326 -31.54 25.64 26.87
C ILE A 326 -30.14 25.73 27.44
N LYS A 327 -29.97 25.15 28.63
CA LYS A 327 -28.63 25.03 29.27
C LYS A 327 -28.36 23.58 29.66
N ALA A 328 -27.09 23.21 29.69
CA ALA A 328 -26.63 21.95 30.27
C ALA A 328 -26.21 22.15 31.73
N ILE A 329 -26.28 21.09 32.52
CA ILE A 329 -25.74 21.04 33.87
C ILE A 329 -24.35 20.43 33.81
N ASN A 330 -23.31 21.19 34.16
CA ASN A 330 -21.98 20.65 34.28
C ASN A 330 -22.00 19.50 35.30
N PRO A 331 -21.69 18.23 34.89
CA PRO A 331 -21.83 17.06 35.75
C PRO A 331 -20.87 17.06 36.93
N ILE A 332 -19.89 17.95 36.93
CA ILE A 332 -18.83 17.98 37.94
C ILE A 332 -19.16 18.93 39.08
N ASN A 333 -19.61 20.13 38.75
CA ASN A 333 -19.82 21.18 39.74
C ASN A 333 -21.28 21.66 39.83
N GLY A 334 -22.19 21.07 39.06
CA GLY A 334 -23.61 21.40 39.05
C GLY A 334 -24.00 22.78 38.45
N LYS A 335 -23.02 23.54 37.90
CA LYS A 335 -23.32 24.85 37.29
C LYS A 335 -24.09 24.67 35.97
N GLU A 336 -25.01 25.59 35.74
CA GLU A 336 -25.65 25.72 34.42
C GLU A 336 -24.73 26.41 33.43
N VAL A 337 -24.48 25.78 32.29
CA VAL A 337 -23.59 26.24 31.20
C VAL A 337 -24.36 26.29 29.88
N PRO A 338 -24.01 27.20 28.96
CA PRO A 338 -24.65 27.28 27.65
C PRO A 338 -24.33 26.09 26.76
N ILE A 339 -25.22 25.83 25.80
CA ILE A 339 -25.02 24.86 24.73
C ILE A 339 -24.97 25.60 23.39
N PHE A 340 -23.98 25.25 22.56
CA PHE A 340 -23.82 25.80 21.23
C PHE A 340 -24.00 24.70 20.16
N LEU A 341 -24.42 25.09 18.95
CA LEU A 341 -24.18 24.33 17.76
C LEU A 341 -22.81 24.72 17.20
N GLY A 342 -21.98 23.74 16.82
CA GLY A 342 -20.69 23.99 16.21
C GLY A 342 -20.49 23.14 14.94
N ASP A 343 -20.01 23.76 13.87
CA ASP A 343 -19.78 23.10 12.60
C ASP A 343 -18.67 22.03 12.67
N PHE A 344 -17.79 22.09 13.63
CA PHE A 344 -16.70 21.15 13.89
C PHE A 344 -17.10 19.89 14.68
N VAL A 345 -18.36 19.80 15.13
CA VAL A 345 -18.92 18.61 15.77
C VAL A 345 -19.78 17.86 14.77
N LEU A 346 -19.50 16.56 14.54
CA LEU A 346 -20.21 15.72 13.59
C LEU A 346 -21.27 14.87 14.32
N GLY A 347 -22.48 14.82 13.79
CA GLY A 347 -23.60 14.10 14.41
C GLY A 347 -23.51 12.58 14.32
N ASP A 348 -22.67 12.09 13.43
CA ASP A 348 -22.43 10.66 13.17
C ASP A 348 -21.08 10.17 13.72
N TYR A 349 -20.36 11.02 14.49
CA TYR A 349 -19.08 10.65 15.10
C TYR A 349 -19.15 10.80 16.64
N GLY A 350 -18.78 9.73 17.34
CA GLY A 350 -18.84 9.67 18.79
C GLY A 350 -20.26 9.91 19.32
N THR A 351 -20.39 10.81 20.30
CA THR A 351 -21.67 11.15 20.91
C THR A 351 -22.43 12.27 20.18
N GLY A 352 -21.84 12.87 19.14
CA GLY A 352 -22.38 14.07 18.49
C GLY A 352 -22.36 15.33 19.37
N ALA A 353 -21.63 15.30 20.49
CA ALA A 353 -21.45 16.39 21.42
C ALA A 353 -20.07 16.40 22.05
N VAL A 354 -19.55 17.56 22.38
CA VAL A 354 -18.24 17.73 23.03
C VAL A 354 -18.32 18.68 24.19
N MET A 355 -17.52 18.46 25.22
CA MET A 355 -17.29 19.44 26.29
C MET A 355 -16.26 20.45 25.83
N ALA A 356 -16.40 21.69 26.24
CA ALA A 356 -15.47 22.75 25.93
C ALA A 356 -14.72 23.22 27.19
N VAL A 357 -13.37 23.27 27.05
CA VAL A 357 -12.42 23.60 28.12
C VAL A 357 -11.45 24.68 27.65
N PRO A 358 -11.86 25.95 27.58
CA PRO A 358 -11.12 27.03 26.90
C PRO A 358 -9.68 27.22 27.36
N SER A 359 -9.39 26.99 28.63
CA SER A 359 -8.03 27.14 29.15
C SER A 359 -7.07 26.01 28.68
N HIS A 360 -7.59 24.91 28.14
CA HIS A 360 -6.80 23.70 27.82
C HIS A 360 -7.03 23.10 26.42
N ASP A 361 -7.86 23.75 25.59
CA ASP A 361 -8.03 23.46 24.15
C ASP A 361 -8.04 24.80 23.38
N GLN A 362 -7.15 24.94 22.41
CA GLN A 362 -6.95 26.18 21.67
C GLN A 362 -8.19 26.60 20.87
N ARG A 363 -8.95 25.66 20.34
CA ARG A 363 -10.18 25.92 19.58
C ARG A 363 -11.27 26.47 20.50
N ASP A 364 -11.39 25.87 21.67
CA ASP A 364 -12.35 26.33 22.70
C ASP A 364 -11.96 27.68 23.27
N PHE A 365 -10.64 27.97 23.37
CA PHE A 365 -10.09 29.23 23.77
C PHE A 365 -10.46 30.36 22.80
N GLU A 366 -10.24 30.16 21.51
CA GLU A 366 -10.59 31.13 20.46
C GLU A 366 -12.10 31.37 20.44
N TYR A 367 -12.89 30.30 20.52
CA TYR A 367 -14.35 30.36 20.56
C TYR A 367 -14.85 31.10 21.80
N ALA A 368 -14.31 30.80 22.99
CA ALA A 368 -14.68 31.47 24.23
C ALA A 368 -14.35 32.96 24.20
N LYS A 369 -13.23 33.37 23.61
CA LYS A 369 -12.87 34.78 23.39
C LYS A 369 -13.88 35.52 22.49
N GLU A 370 -14.26 34.88 21.37
CA GLU A 370 -15.20 35.47 20.42
C GLU A 370 -16.59 35.68 21.03
N HIS A 371 -17.03 34.71 21.85
CA HIS A 371 -18.34 34.73 22.48
C HIS A 371 -18.33 35.27 23.91
N ASN A 372 -17.18 35.79 24.39
CA ASN A 372 -17.00 36.35 25.74
C ASN A 372 -17.45 35.39 26.86
N LEU A 373 -17.06 34.10 26.74
CA LEU A 373 -17.38 33.04 27.69
C LEU A 373 -16.34 32.93 28.81
N GLU A 374 -16.73 32.34 29.94
CA GLU A 374 -15.82 32.06 31.06
C GLU A 374 -14.70 31.11 30.65
N MET A 375 -13.50 31.32 31.15
CA MET A 375 -12.34 30.44 30.99
C MET A 375 -11.79 30.06 32.34
N VAL A 376 -11.72 28.79 32.67
CA VAL A 376 -11.26 28.27 33.96
C VAL A 376 -9.99 27.48 33.79
N GLU A 377 -8.89 27.96 34.37
CA GLU A 377 -7.63 27.20 34.41
C GLU A 377 -7.71 26.09 35.45
N VAL A 378 -7.39 24.83 35.03
CA VAL A 378 -7.42 23.66 35.89
C VAL A 378 -6.11 22.87 35.89
N ILE A 379 -5.16 23.24 35.04
CA ILE A 379 -3.80 22.68 35.01
C ILE A 379 -2.81 23.86 35.08
N SER A 380 -1.97 23.87 36.11
CA SER A 380 -0.98 24.91 36.33
C SER A 380 0.26 24.74 35.44
N GLY A 381 0.92 25.86 35.10
CA GLY A 381 2.22 25.86 34.42
C GLY A 381 2.27 26.59 33.08
N GLY A 382 1.13 27.09 32.58
CA GLY A 382 1.04 27.89 31.38
C GLY A 382 0.36 29.25 31.64
N ASP A 383 0.49 30.22 30.71
CA ASP A 383 -0.25 31.47 30.71
C ASP A 383 -1.52 31.34 29.88
N THR A 384 -2.61 30.92 30.53
CA THR A 384 -3.91 30.71 29.88
C THR A 384 -4.65 32.01 29.55
N SER A 385 -4.08 33.18 29.82
CA SER A 385 -4.63 34.46 29.40
C SER A 385 -4.35 34.81 27.95
N VAL A 386 -3.27 34.23 27.39
CA VAL A 386 -2.79 34.52 26.03
C VAL A 386 -3.21 33.42 25.05
N LYS A 387 -3.07 32.14 25.44
CA LYS A 387 -3.42 30.94 24.65
C LYS A 387 -3.80 29.78 25.55
N ALA A 388 -4.44 28.77 25.01
CA ALA A 388 -4.70 27.54 25.75
C ALA A 388 -3.39 26.82 26.13
N PHE A 389 -3.38 26.19 27.30
CA PHE A 389 -2.31 25.31 27.77
C PHE A 389 -2.71 23.86 27.50
N GLU A 390 -2.31 23.34 26.31
CA GLU A 390 -2.85 22.12 25.76
C GLU A 390 -2.11 20.85 26.25
N LYS A 391 -2.68 19.69 25.96
CA LYS A 391 -2.16 18.37 26.38
C LYS A 391 -0.68 18.15 26.05
N HIS A 392 -0.21 18.57 24.92
CA HIS A 392 1.19 18.48 24.52
C HIS A 392 2.12 19.41 25.33
N ASP A 393 1.55 20.45 25.97
CA ASP A 393 2.29 21.38 26.83
C ASP A 393 2.43 20.88 28.26
N TYR A 394 1.47 20.10 28.76
CA TYR A 394 1.46 19.69 30.18
C TYR A 394 1.70 18.20 30.43
N LEU A 395 1.36 17.31 29.51
CA LEU A 395 1.46 15.86 29.72
C LEU A 395 2.94 15.42 29.88
N GLY A 396 3.21 14.64 30.94
CA GLY A 396 4.56 14.15 31.24
C GLY A 396 5.55 15.18 31.79
N LYS A 397 5.08 16.40 32.12
CA LYS A 397 5.94 17.50 32.62
C LYS A 397 5.77 17.78 34.12
N GLY A 398 5.04 16.91 34.82
CA GLY A 398 4.81 17.05 36.26
C GLY A 398 3.90 18.23 36.64
N CYS A 399 3.10 18.73 35.70
CA CYS A 399 2.11 19.76 35.95
C CYS A 399 1.04 19.26 36.93
N LYS A 400 0.45 20.16 37.68
CA LYS A 400 -0.50 19.84 38.74
C LYS A 400 -1.86 20.47 38.47
N LEU A 401 -2.91 19.81 38.94
CA LEU A 401 -4.25 20.37 38.90
C LEU A 401 -4.39 21.56 39.87
N VAL A 402 -5.16 22.55 39.43
CA VAL A 402 -5.64 23.71 40.20
C VAL A 402 -7.13 23.84 39.99
N ASN A 403 -7.83 24.55 40.87
CA ASN A 403 -9.31 24.78 40.77
C ASN A 403 -10.14 23.48 40.50
N SER A 404 -9.68 22.35 41.04
CA SER A 404 -10.22 21.00 40.76
C SER A 404 -10.63 20.31 42.08
N GLU A 405 -11.19 21.05 43.01
CA GLU A 405 -11.65 20.54 44.33
C GLU A 405 -10.60 19.63 44.99
N GLU A 406 -10.99 18.42 45.42
CA GLU A 406 -10.11 17.46 46.09
C GLU A 406 -8.95 16.95 45.26
N PHE A 407 -8.94 17.14 43.95
CA PHE A 407 -7.88 16.77 43.03
C PHE A 407 -6.81 17.86 42.83
N THR A 408 -7.06 19.04 43.40
CA THR A 408 -6.10 20.16 43.37
C THR A 408 -4.78 19.77 44.03
N GLY A 409 -3.67 19.97 43.31
CA GLY A 409 -2.33 19.63 43.75
C GLY A 409 -1.84 18.23 43.31
N MET A 410 -2.73 17.36 42.81
CA MET A 410 -2.33 16.11 42.18
C MET A 410 -1.61 16.37 40.84
N THR A 411 -0.74 15.44 40.43
CA THR A 411 -0.20 15.44 39.07
C THR A 411 -1.30 15.13 38.08
N VAL A 412 -1.13 15.53 36.80
CA VAL A 412 -2.12 15.30 35.75
C VAL A 412 -2.41 13.79 35.61
N GLU A 413 -1.36 12.96 35.69
CA GLU A 413 -1.48 11.51 35.53
C GLU A 413 -2.26 10.86 36.68
N GLU A 414 -1.98 11.26 37.94
CA GLU A 414 -2.70 10.77 39.13
C GLU A 414 -4.15 11.21 39.10
N ALA A 415 -4.40 12.51 38.78
CA ALA A 415 -5.72 13.08 38.72
C ALA A 415 -6.60 12.41 37.64
N LYS A 416 -6.05 12.08 36.48
CA LYS A 416 -6.78 11.42 35.40
C LYS A 416 -7.45 10.13 35.89
N GLU A 417 -6.70 9.27 36.57
CA GLU A 417 -7.23 8.01 37.12
C GLU A 417 -8.19 8.25 38.29
N ALA A 418 -7.84 9.16 39.19
CA ALA A 418 -8.65 9.46 40.37
C ALA A 418 -10.02 10.06 40.01
N ILE A 419 -10.05 11.04 39.08
CA ILE A 419 -11.29 11.65 38.57
C ILE A 419 -12.13 10.60 37.86
N THR A 420 -11.52 9.78 36.96
CA THR A 420 -12.25 8.73 36.24
C THR A 420 -12.91 7.76 37.19
N ASN A 421 -12.16 7.27 38.21
CA ASN A 421 -12.65 6.29 39.17
C ASN A 421 -13.81 6.91 40.04
N LYS A 422 -13.72 8.18 40.42
CA LYS A 422 -14.79 8.86 41.13
C LYS A 422 -16.08 8.93 40.31
N LEU A 423 -15.95 9.42 39.06
CA LEU A 423 -17.11 9.63 38.19
C LEU A 423 -17.75 8.33 37.72
N GLU A 424 -16.94 7.24 37.54
CA GLU A 424 -17.50 5.91 37.28
C GLU A 424 -18.28 5.36 38.50
N LYS A 425 -17.76 5.56 39.72
CA LYS A 425 -18.42 5.15 40.95
C LYS A 425 -19.75 5.91 41.18
N GLU A 426 -19.80 7.17 40.77
CA GLU A 426 -21.00 8.00 40.80
C GLU A 426 -22.00 7.68 39.68
N GLY A 427 -21.60 6.85 38.69
CA GLY A 427 -22.42 6.40 37.57
C GLY A 427 -22.64 7.47 36.50
N ILE A 428 -21.82 8.52 36.46
CA ILE A 428 -21.91 9.61 35.49
C ILE A 428 -20.84 9.56 34.40
N ALA A 429 -19.90 8.60 34.53
CA ALA A 429 -18.87 8.40 33.55
C ALA A 429 -18.64 6.90 33.26
N ARG A 430 -18.07 6.61 32.09
CA ARG A 430 -17.61 5.28 31.70
C ARG A 430 -16.38 5.33 30.80
N ARG A 431 -15.42 4.41 31.00
CA ARG A 431 -14.28 4.27 30.09
C ARG A 431 -14.77 3.66 28.79
N VAL A 432 -14.38 4.25 27.67
CA VAL A 432 -14.75 3.79 26.33
C VAL A 432 -13.58 3.89 25.35
N ASN A 433 -13.60 3.03 24.36
CA ASN A 433 -12.76 3.15 23.18
C ASN A 433 -13.61 3.59 22.00
N ASN A 434 -13.26 4.71 21.41
CA ASN A 434 -13.86 5.21 20.18
C ASN A 434 -12.91 5.00 19.00
N TYR A 435 -13.45 4.86 17.82
CA TYR A 435 -12.69 4.64 16.59
C TYR A 435 -13.13 5.64 15.52
N LYS A 436 -12.18 6.15 14.73
CA LYS A 436 -12.50 7.01 13.58
C LYS A 436 -13.10 6.18 12.43
N MET A 437 -12.69 4.91 12.33
CA MET A 437 -13.15 4.00 11.32
C MET A 437 -14.66 3.78 11.45
N ARG A 438 -15.36 3.86 10.33
CA ARG A 438 -16.82 3.68 10.23
C ARG A 438 -17.14 2.37 9.50
N ASP A 439 -18.42 1.99 9.54
CA ASP A 439 -18.92 0.88 8.73
C ASP A 439 -18.72 1.16 7.24
N TRP A 440 -18.43 0.13 6.52
CA TRP A 440 -18.13 0.22 5.09
C TRP A 440 -19.41 0.40 4.28
N ILE A 441 -19.53 1.52 3.55
CA ILE A 441 -20.61 1.75 2.57
C ILE A 441 -20.37 0.81 1.40
N PHE A 442 -21.15 -0.25 1.34
CA PHE A 442 -20.86 -1.39 0.48
C PHE A 442 -21.57 -1.36 -0.88
N SER A 443 -22.74 -0.73 -1.01
CA SER A 443 -23.46 -0.73 -2.29
C SER A 443 -23.07 0.43 -3.22
N ARG A 444 -23.20 0.18 -4.54
CA ARG A 444 -22.95 1.15 -5.61
C ARG A 444 -24.13 1.16 -6.59
N GLN A 445 -24.55 2.36 -6.98
CA GLN A 445 -25.63 2.56 -7.98
C GLN A 445 -25.02 2.54 -9.38
N ARG A 446 -24.40 1.42 -9.72
CA ARG A 446 -23.69 1.20 -10.98
C ARG A 446 -24.15 -0.09 -11.64
N PHE A 447 -23.98 -0.15 -12.97
CA PHE A 447 -24.23 -1.37 -13.71
C PHE A 447 -23.05 -2.36 -13.58
N TRP A 448 -21.83 -1.86 -13.81
CA TRP A 448 -20.66 -2.74 -13.88
C TRP A 448 -20.07 -3.02 -12.51
N GLY A 449 -20.65 -3.97 -11.83
CA GLY A 449 -20.26 -4.47 -10.51
C GLY A 449 -20.95 -5.79 -10.20
N GLU A 450 -20.50 -6.48 -9.16
CA GLU A 450 -21.10 -7.74 -8.71
C GLU A 450 -22.52 -7.46 -8.18
N PRO A 451 -23.57 -8.08 -8.73
CA PRO A 451 -24.93 -7.89 -8.23
C PRO A 451 -25.09 -8.36 -6.79
N ILE A 452 -25.78 -7.58 -5.97
CA ILE A 452 -26.04 -7.95 -4.57
C ILE A 452 -27.21 -8.96 -4.54
N PRO A 453 -27.01 -10.19 -4.04
CA PRO A 453 -28.00 -11.27 -4.15
C PRO A 453 -29.09 -11.18 -3.07
N MET A 454 -29.77 -10.03 -2.99
CA MET A 454 -30.84 -9.76 -2.02
C MET A 454 -32.16 -9.44 -2.73
N ILE A 455 -33.24 -9.79 -2.06
CA ILE A 455 -34.62 -9.63 -2.58
C ILE A 455 -35.46 -8.90 -1.53
N TYR A 456 -36.11 -7.82 -1.95
CA TYR A 456 -37.04 -7.08 -1.11
C TYR A 456 -38.50 -7.52 -1.37
N CYS A 457 -39.20 -7.88 -0.32
CA CYS A 457 -40.59 -8.24 -0.31
C CYS A 457 -41.36 -7.30 0.64
N ASP A 458 -42.47 -6.70 0.17
CA ASP A 458 -43.24 -5.78 1.00
C ASP A 458 -43.80 -6.43 2.30
N LYS A 459 -43.96 -7.77 2.29
CA LYS A 459 -44.44 -8.54 3.45
C LYS A 459 -43.32 -9.03 4.36
N CYS A 460 -42.15 -9.42 3.78
CA CYS A 460 -41.09 -10.11 4.52
C CYS A 460 -39.87 -9.21 4.81
N GLY A 461 -39.77 -8.08 4.11
CA GLY A 461 -38.57 -7.23 4.12
C GLY A 461 -37.46 -7.78 3.21
N TRP A 462 -36.21 -7.50 3.54
CA TRP A 462 -35.04 -8.00 2.82
C TRP A 462 -34.83 -9.48 3.13
N GLU A 463 -34.81 -10.31 2.10
CA GLU A 463 -34.55 -11.75 2.19
C GLU A 463 -33.38 -12.11 1.25
N PRO A 464 -32.47 -13.00 1.67
CA PRO A 464 -31.36 -13.46 0.84
C PRO A 464 -31.88 -14.38 -0.29
N MET A 465 -31.22 -14.34 -1.45
CA MET A 465 -31.44 -15.35 -2.49
C MET A 465 -31.02 -16.75 -1.97
N ASP A 466 -31.62 -17.81 -2.53
CA ASP A 466 -31.13 -19.16 -2.29
C ASP A 466 -29.73 -19.34 -2.86
N GLU A 467 -28.81 -19.94 -2.08
CA GLU A 467 -27.42 -20.16 -2.50
C GLU A 467 -27.29 -21.02 -3.76
N LYS A 468 -28.22 -21.94 -3.99
CA LYS A 468 -28.30 -22.79 -5.18
C LYS A 468 -28.55 -22.02 -6.49
N ASP A 469 -29.11 -20.79 -6.38
CA ASP A 469 -29.47 -19.95 -7.52
C ASP A 469 -28.34 -18.94 -7.86
N LEU A 470 -27.22 -19.02 -7.15
CA LEU A 470 -26.02 -18.25 -7.47
C LEU A 470 -25.23 -18.86 -8.64
N PRO A 471 -24.60 -18.05 -9.52
CA PRO A 471 -24.50 -16.60 -9.43
C PRO A 471 -25.75 -15.85 -9.96
N LEU A 472 -26.11 -14.73 -9.30
CA LEU A 472 -27.00 -13.74 -9.87
C LEU A 472 -26.24 -13.01 -10.98
N LEU A 473 -26.57 -13.27 -12.22
CA LEU A 473 -25.87 -12.72 -13.38
C LEU A 473 -26.30 -11.27 -13.68
N LEU A 474 -25.35 -10.46 -14.16
CA LEU A 474 -25.67 -9.20 -14.81
C LEU A 474 -26.42 -9.45 -16.13
N PRO A 475 -27.50 -8.71 -16.40
CA PRO A 475 -28.19 -8.81 -17.68
C PRO A 475 -27.34 -8.18 -18.81
N ASP A 476 -27.46 -8.72 -20.02
CA ASP A 476 -26.83 -8.13 -21.19
C ASP A 476 -27.69 -6.95 -21.69
N ILE A 477 -27.21 -5.73 -21.51
CA ILE A 477 -27.95 -4.49 -21.82
C ILE A 477 -27.11 -3.52 -22.63
N ALA A 478 -27.76 -2.81 -23.56
CA ALA A 478 -27.10 -1.80 -24.38
C ALA A 478 -26.95 -0.44 -23.64
N GLU A 479 -27.90 -0.10 -22.77
CA GLU A 479 -27.95 1.18 -22.04
C GLU A 479 -27.62 0.94 -20.56
N TYR A 480 -26.44 1.34 -20.15
CA TYR A 480 -25.91 1.15 -18.77
C TYR A 480 -25.37 2.45 -18.15
N GLU A 481 -25.64 3.59 -18.74
CA GLU A 481 -25.19 4.88 -18.21
C GLU A 481 -25.85 5.20 -16.86
N PRO A 482 -25.15 5.86 -15.94
CA PRO A 482 -25.68 6.30 -14.65
C PRO A 482 -26.92 7.17 -14.82
N THR A 483 -27.92 6.97 -13.94
CA THR A 483 -29.19 7.70 -14.02
C THR A 483 -29.12 9.07 -13.33
N ASP A 484 -29.96 10.03 -13.75
CA ASP A 484 -30.07 11.35 -13.11
C ASP A 484 -30.64 11.29 -11.68
N THR A 485 -31.45 10.26 -11.39
CA THR A 485 -32.03 10.03 -10.07
C THR A 485 -31.00 9.46 -9.09
N GLY A 486 -29.86 8.95 -9.62
CA GLY A 486 -28.84 8.25 -8.87
C GLY A 486 -29.28 6.84 -8.43
N GLU A 487 -30.23 6.25 -9.11
CA GLU A 487 -30.55 4.84 -9.04
C GLU A 487 -29.67 4.04 -10.01
N SER A 488 -29.46 2.76 -9.70
CA SER A 488 -28.73 1.88 -10.60
C SER A 488 -29.44 1.75 -11.96
N PRO A 489 -28.71 1.67 -13.08
CA PRO A 489 -29.29 1.35 -14.38
C PRO A 489 -30.10 0.02 -14.37
N LEU A 490 -29.71 -0.92 -13.51
CA LEU A 490 -30.42 -2.19 -13.31
C LEU A 490 -31.88 -2.01 -12.86
N ALA A 491 -32.21 -0.90 -12.17
CA ALA A 491 -33.55 -0.61 -11.69
C ALA A 491 -34.58 -0.41 -12.83
N LYS A 492 -34.11 -0.11 -14.06
CA LYS A 492 -34.97 0.07 -15.24
C LYS A 492 -35.29 -1.24 -15.97
N ILE A 493 -34.72 -2.36 -15.54
CA ILE A 493 -34.81 -3.65 -16.24
C ILE A 493 -35.81 -4.55 -15.51
N ASP A 494 -37.08 -4.50 -15.95
CA ASP A 494 -38.15 -5.27 -15.30
C ASP A 494 -37.87 -6.78 -15.19
N SER A 495 -37.24 -7.37 -16.18
CA SER A 495 -36.86 -8.80 -16.18
C SER A 495 -35.77 -9.12 -15.14
N PHE A 496 -34.94 -8.15 -14.78
CA PHE A 496 -33.96 -8.32 -13.71
C PHE A 496 -34.58 -8.02 -12.33
N VAL A 497 -35.37 -6.93 -12.24
CA VAL A 497 -35.92 -6.44 -10.96
C VAL A 497 -36.98 -7.38 -10.41
N ASN A 498 -37.98 -7.75 -11.24
CA ASN A 498 -39.14 -8.48 -10.77
C ASN A 498 -38.81 -9.95 -10.52
N THR A 499 -39.20 -10.43 -9.33
CA THR A 499 -38.93 -11.81 -8.91
C THR A 499 -40.00 -12.28 -7.90
N THR A 500 -39.82 -13.47 -7.34
CA THR A 500 -40.63 -13.98 -6.23
C THR A 500 -39.82 -14.00 -4.94
N CYS A 501 -40.54 -13.75 -3.84
CA CYS A 501 -39.92 -13.80 -2.52
C CYS A 501 -39.58 -15.27 -2.15
N PRO A 502 -38.33 -15.58 -1.78
CA PRO A 502 -37.92 -16.93 -1.45
C PRO A 502 -38.61 -17.46 -0.18
N LYS A 503 -39.09 -16.55 0.70
CA LYS A 503 -39.72 -16.93 1.97
C LYS A 503 -41.24 -17.14 1.87
N CYS A 504 -41.98 -16.27 1.20
CA CYS A 504 -43.45 -16.35 1.14
C CYS A 504 -44.00 -16.65 -0.26
N GLY A 505 -43.18 -16.71 -1.30
CA GLY A 505 -43.57 -16.97 -2.69
C GLY A 505 -44.35 -15.81 -3.36
N GLY A 506 -44.55 -14.67 -2.70
CA GLY A 506 -45.22 -13.51 -3.23
C GLY A 506 -44.36 -12.67 -4.17
N PRO A 507 -44.95 -11.67 -4.86
CA PRO A 507 -44.18 -10.73 -5.68
C PRO A 507 -43.10 -10.04 -4.87
N ALA A 508 -41.92 -9.89 -5.45
CA ALA A 508 -40.78 -9.26 -4.81
C ALA A 508 -39.85 -8.61 -5.83
N LYS A 509 -38.89 -7.82 -5.38
CA LYS A 509 -37.92 -7.11 -6.23
C LYS A 509 -36.51 -7.47 -5.84
N ARG A 510 -35.66 -7.76 -6.81
CA ARG A 510 -34.22 -7.90 -6.56
C ARG A 510 -33.60 -6.56 -6.23
N GLU A 511 -32.56 -6.59 -5.42
CA GLU A 511 -31.65 -5.44 -5.24
C GLU A 511 -31.04 -5.06 -6.59
N THR A 512 -30.96 -3.76 -6.84
CA THR A 512 -30.41 -3.20 -8.09
C THR A 512 -29.06 -2.53 -7.90
N ASP A 513 -28.64 -2.30 -6.65
CA ASP A 513 -27.27 -1.87 -6.37
C ASP A 513 -26.30 -3.02 -6.60
N THR A 514 -25.06 -2.68 -6.97
CA THR A 514 -23.96 -3.62 -7.11
C THR A 514 -22.95 -3.44 -5.97
N MET A 515 -22.09 -4.43 -5.76
CA MET A 515 -20.99 -4.34 -4.81
C MET A 515 -19.88 -3.43 -5.37
N PRO A 516 -19.04 -2.83 -4.51
CA PRO A 516 -17.86 -2.10 -4.98
C PRO A 516 -16.84 -3.11 -5.55
N ASN A 517 -15.96 -2.65 -6.45
CA ASN A 517 -14.84 -3.47 -6.94
C ASN A 517 -13.97 -4.05 -5.79
N TRP A 518 -13.91 -3.36 -4.66
CA TRP A 518 -13.22 -3.84 -3.45
C TRP A 518 -13.79 -5.13 -2.87
N ALA A 519 -15.03 -5.51 -3.20
CA ALA A 519 -15.62 -6.78 -2.74
C ALA A 519 -14.86 -7.97 -3.32
N GLY A 520 -14.76 -8.03 -4.65
CA GLY A 520 -14.02 -9.08 -5.35
C GLY A 520 -12.54 -9.09 -5.00
N SER A 521 -11.92 -7.91 -4.86
CA SER A 521 -10.49 -7.83 -4.53
C SER A 521 -10.17 -8.09 -3.05
N SER A 522 -11.17 -8.19 -2.16
CA SER A 522 -10.91 -8.44 -0.73
C SER A 522 -10.55 -9.89 -0.41
N TRP A 523 -10.76 -10.84 -1.32
CA TRP A 523 -10.53 -12.27 -1.06
C TRP A 523 -9.83 -13.03 -2.19
N TYR A 524 -9.44 -12.38 -3.28
CA TYR A 524 -8.86 -12.99 -4.49
C TYR A 524 -7.62 -13.85 -4.23
N PHE A 525 -6.82 -13.49 -3.22
CA PHE A 525 -5.64 -14.26 -2.83
C PHE A 525 -6.00 -15.62 -2.23
N LEU A 526 -7.20 -15.78 -1.68
CA LEU A 526 -7.72 -17.09 -1.25
C LEU A 526 -8.12 -17.90 -2.49
N ARG A 527 -8.76 -17.27 -3.48
CA ARG A 527 -9.17 -17.94 -4.72
C ARG A 527 -7.98 -18.47 -5.51
N PHE A 528 -6.87 -17.72 -5.55
CA PHE A 528 -5.64 -18.20 -6.19
C PHE A 528 -5.09 -19.50 -5.59
N MET A 529 -5.37 -19.80 -4.34
CA MET A 529 -4.95 -21.05 -3.71
C MET A 529 -5.69 -22.27 -4.30
N ASP A 530 -6.93 -22.06 -4.79
CA ASP A 530 -7.80 -23.12 -5.32
C ASP A 530 -8.77 -22.57 -6.40
N PRO A 531 -8.25 -22.07 -7.54
CA PRO A 531 -9.00 -21.24 -8.48
C PRO A 531 -10.12 -21.98 -9.23
N HIS A 532 -10.01 -23.30 -9.37
CA HIS A 532 -10.92 -24.13 -10.15
C HIS A 532 -11.93 -24.89 -9.28
N ASN A 533 -11.99 -24.61 -7.98
CA ASN A 533 -12.95 -25.23 -7.09
C ASN A 533 -14.37 -24.70 -7.39
N ASP A 534 -15.28 -25.63 -7.74
CA ASP A 534 -16.68 -25.32 -8.05
C ASP A 534 -17.63 -25.51 -6.87
N LYS A 535 -17.13 -26.09 -5.76
CA LYS A 535 -17.89 -26.42 -4.54
C LYS A 535 -17.73 -25.40 -3.43
N GLU A 536 -16.55 -24.78 -3.36
CA GLU A 536 -16.17 -23.82 -2.34
C GLU A 536 -15.37 -22.68 -2.99
N PHE A 537 -15.33 -21.52 -2.33
CA PHE A 537 -14.50 -20.40 -2.81
C PHE A 537 -12.99 -20.73 -2.81
N ALA A 538 -12.56 -21.57 -1.89
CA ALA A 538 -11.27 -22.26 -1.81
C ALA A 538 -11.39 -23.36 -0.75
N SER A 539 -10.80 -24.54 -0.98
CA SER A 539 -10.83 -25.63 -0.01
C SER A 539 -9.94 -25.31 1.22
N MET A 540 -10.42 -25.76 2.39
CA MET A 540 -9.66 -25.61 3.63
C MET A 540 -8.27 -26.25 3.53
N ASP A 541 -8.14 -27.38 2.82
CA ASP A 541 -6.87 -28.09 2.64
C ASP A 541 -5.90 -27.29 1.77
N ALA A 542 -6.36 -26.66 0.69
CA ALA A 542 -5.53 -25.77 -0.12
C ALA A 542 -5.07 -24.54 0.68
N MET A 543 -5.98 -23.92 1.44
CA MET A 543 -5.64 -22.79 2.30
C MET A 543 -4.65 -23.17 3.41
N LYS A 544 -4.77 -24.35 4.00
CA LYS A 544 -3.80 -24.86 4.98
C LYS A 544 -2.45 -25.17 4.37
N TYR A 545 -2.40 -25.72 3.14
CA TYR A 545 -1.16 -26.02 2.42
C TYR A 545 -0.39 -24.72 2.11
N TRP A 546 -1.03 -23.78 1.44
CA TRP A 546 -0.42 -22.48 1.10
C TRP A 546 -0.20 -21.60 2.32
N ASN A 547 -0.89 -21.88 3.42
CA ASN A 547 -0.81 -21.27 4.73
C ASN A 547 -1.28 -19.80 4.73
N ARG A 548 -0.50 -18.90 4.16
CA ARG A 548 -0.81 -17.47 3.97
C ARG A 548 0.07 -16.87 2.87
N VAL A 549 -0.25 -15.69 2.43
CA VAL A 549 0.59 -14.93 1.50
C VAL A 549 1.87 -14.54 2.25
N ASP A 550 3.02 -15.14 1.86
CA ASP A 550 4.31 -14.86 2.50
C ASP A 550 4.81 -13.46 2.17
N TRP A 551 4.57 -13.01 0.94
CA TRP A 551 5.06 -11.75 0.42
C TRP A 551 4.04 -11.09 -0.48
N TYR A 552 3.52 -9.93 -0.06
CA TYR A 552 2.52 -9.16 -0.80
C TYR A 552 3.02 -7.75 -1.11
N ASN A 553 3.05 -7.39 -2.39
CA ASN A 553 3.47 -6.08 -2.85
C ASN A 553 2.33 -5.29 -3.50
N GLY A 554 2.28 -3.99 -3.20
CA GLY A 554 1.31 -3.07 -3.78
C GLY A 554 1.56 -1.61 -3.38
N GLY A 555 0.76 -0.69 -3.92
CA GLY A 555 0.88 0.73 -3.65
C GLY A 555 0.60 1.11 -2.19
N MET A 556 1.25 2.17 -1.69
CA MET A 556 1.01 2.68 -0.33
C MET A 556 -0.42 3.20 -0.13
N GLU A 557 -1.05 3.73 -1.18
CA GLU A 557 -2.43 4.22 -1.18
C GLU A 557 -3.46 3.15 -0.82
N HIS A 558 -3.11 1.87 -1.03
CA HIS A 558 -3.98 0.73 -0.70
C HIS A 558 -3.87 0.26 0.75
N THR A 559 -2.95 0.82 1.54
CA THR A 559 -2.71 0.42 2.94
C THR A 559 -3.96 0.54 3.81
N ALA A 560 -4.66 1.68 3.72
CA ALA A 560 -5.87 1.97 4.48
C ALA A 560 -7.17 1.78 3.67
N ARG A 561 -7.08 1.20 2.46
CA ARG A 561 -8.23 0.88 1.60
C ARG A 561 -8.28 -0.63 1.36
N HIS A 562 -7.78 -1.10 0.22
CA HIS A 562 -7.81 -2.51 -0.17
C HIS A 562 -7.29 -3.45 0.92
N LEU A 563 -6.10 -3.20 1.48
CA LEU A 563 -5.49 -4.09 2.47
C LEU A 563 -6.32 -4.17 3.76
N LEU A 564 -6.90 -3.05 4.20
CA LEU A 564 -7.74 -3.01 5.38
C LEU A 564 -9.06 -3.76 5.15
N TYR A 565 -9.68 -3.58 3.97
CA TYR A 565 -10.88 -4.32 3.59
C TYR A 565 -10.61 -5.81 3.46
N ALA A 566 -9.49 -6.21 2.86
CA ALA A 566 -9.10 -7.61 2.74
C ALA A 566 -8.89 -8.27 4.11
N ARG A 567 -8.24 -7.60 5.06
CA ARG A 567 -8.06 -8.10 6.43
C ARG A 567 -9.41 -8.21 7.16
N PHE A 568 -10.25 -7.20 7.10
CA PHE A 568 -11.60 -7.23 7.65
C PHE A 568 -12.41 -8.41 7.09
N TRP A 569 -12.38 -8.59 5.77
CA TRP A 569 -13.08 -9.67 5.08
C TRP A 569 -12.61 -11.05 5.56
N VAL A 570 -11.30 -11.25 5.67
CA VAL A 570 -10.71 -12.49 6.18
C VAL A 570 -11.06 -12.73 7.64
N GLN A 571 -11.03 -11.70 8.49
CA GLN A 571 -11.39 -11.85 9.91
C GLN A 571 -12.86 -12.24 10.09
N MET A 572 -13.76 -11.70 9.27
CA MET A 572 -15.16 -12.20 9.24
C MET A 572 -15.23 -13.68 8.85
N LEU A 573 -14.57 -14.06 7.74
CA LEU A 573 -14.54 -15.46 7.30
C LEU A 573 -13.91 -16.39 8.34
N TYR A 574 -12.89 -15.92 9.06
CA TYR A 574 -12.28 -16.67 10.16
C TYR A 574 -13.26 -16.90 11.32
N ASN A 575 -13.99 -15.88 11.73
CA ASN A 575 -14.98 -15.99 12.79
C ASN A 575 -16.14 -16.93 12.41
N PHE A 576 -16.39 -17.11 11.11
CA PHE A 576 -17.36 -18.09 10.59
C PHE A 576 -16.78 -19.49 10.39
N GLY A 577 -15.48 -19.69 10.68
CA GLY A 577 -14.80 -20.98 10.49
C GLY A 577 -14.47 -21.33 9.03
N LEU A 578 -14.49 -20.35 8.13
CA LEU A 578 -14.35 -20.55 6.68
C LEU A 578 -12.92 -20.41 6.17
N VAL A 579 -12.01 -19.84 6.96
CA VAL A 579 -10.57 -19.74 6.66
C VAL A 579 -9.76 -20.18 7.88
N PRO A 580 -8.53 -20.68 7.68
CA PRO A 580 -7.75 -21.30 8.77
C PRO A 580 -7.10 -20.31 9.73
N LYS A 581 -6.96 -19.04 9.35
CA LYS A 581 -6.25 -18.02 10.14
C LYS A 581 -6.95 -16.68 10.07
N LYS A 582 -6.80 -15.89 11.14
CA LYS A 582 -7.35 -14.54 11.25
C LYS A 582 -6.62 -13.53 10.36
N GLU A 583 -5.30 -13.75 10.14
CA GLU A 583 -4.48 -12.96 9.22
C GLU A 583 -3.86 -13.88 8.17
N MET A 584 -4.28 -13.70 6.91
CA MET A 584 -3.85 -14.51 5.77
C MET A 584 -2.75 -13.87 4.94
N ILE A 585 -2.27 -12.68 5.33
CA ILE A 585 -1.14 -11.97 4.70
C ILE A 585 -0.06 -11.79 5.75
N TRP A 586 1.16 -12.31 5.45
CA TRP A 586 2.27 -12.23 6.39
C TRP A 586 3.09 -10.96 6.24
N THR A 587 3.70 -10.73 5.07
CA THR A 587 4.51 -9.54 4.82
C THR A 587 3.82 -8.64 3.81
N ARG A 588 3.64 -7.38 4.14
CA ARG A 588 3.21 -6.34 3.21
C ARG A 588 4.35 -5.37 2.96
N VAL A 589 4.70 -5.20 1.69
CA VAL A 589 5.68 -4.22 1.21
C VAL A 589 5.03 -3.30 0.20
N SER A 590 5.59 -2.11 0.06
CA SER A 590 5.11 -1.14 -0.91
C SER A 590 6.28 -0.56 -1.69
N HIS A 591 6.08 -0.37 -2.98
CA HIS A 591 7.04 0.29 -3.85
C HIS A 591 6.77 1.80 -3.93
N GLY A 592 7.81 2.56 -4.24
CA GLY A 592 7.67 3.96 -4.62
C GLY A 592 7.12 4.11 -6.04
N MET A 593 6.54 5.27 -6.33
CA MET A 593 6.01 5.58 -7.67
C MET A 593 7.12 5.83 -8.68
N VAL A 594 6.88 5.43 -9.92
CA VAL A 594 7.67 5.90 -11.06
C VAL A 594 7.06 7.21 -11.54
N LEU A 595 7.82 8.28 -11.41
CA LEU A 595 7.42 9.63 -11.81
C LEU A 595 7.84 9.90 -13.26
N GLY A 596 7.17 10.85 -13.92
CA GLY A 596 7.59 11.35 -15.22
C GLY A 596 8.88 12.17 -15.14
N ASP A 597 9.40 12.61 -16.28
CA ASP A 597 10.67 13.35 -16.40
C ASP A 597 10.73 14.63 -15.53
N ASN A 598 9.56 15.20 -15.18
CA ASN A 598 9.44 16.43 -14.38
C ASN A 598 9.19 16.17 -12.89
N ASN A 599 9.47 14.98 -12.37
CA ASN A 599 9.10 14.55 -11.02
C ASN A 599 7.57 14.60 -10.73
N GLU A 600 6.75 14.60 -11.76
CA GLU A 600 5.30 14.57 -11.61
C GLU A 600 4.75 13.14 -11.72
N LYS A 601 3.68 12.87 -10.97
CA LYS A 601 2.94 11.62 -11.10
C LYS A 601 2.49 11.42 -12.55
N MET A 602 2.79 10.25 -13.12
CA MET A 602 2.29 9.87 -14.42
C MET A 602 0.77 9.72 -14.41
N SER A 603 0.09 10.35 -15.36
CA SER A 603 -1.34 10.17 -15.55
C SER A 603 -1.72 10.24 -17.03
N LYS A 604 -2.78 9.49 -17.42
CA LYS A 604 -3.28 9.50 -18.81
C LYS A 604 -3.82 10.88 -19.21
N SER A 605 -4.37 11.63 -18.24
CA SER A 605 -4.88 12.99 -18.50
C SER A 605 -3.79 14.00 -18.80
N LYS A 606 -2.58 13.80 -18.25
CA LYS A 606 -1.40 14.64 -18.50
C LYS A 606 -0.62 14.21 -19.75
N GLY A 607 -0.91 13.04 -20.33
CA GLY A 607 -0.21 12.51 -21.51
C GLY A 607 1.26 12.13 -21.25
N ASN A 608 1.69 11.98 -19.98
CA ASN A 608 3.06 11.70 -19.58
C ASN A 608 3.30 10.23 -19.17
N VAL A 609 2.35 9.34 -19.52
CA VAL A 609 2.48 7.89 -19.23
C VAL A 609 3.42 7.24 -20.24
N ILE A 610 4.39 6.49 -19.74
CA ILE A 610 5.35 5.74 -20.56
C ILE A 610 4.81 4.31 -20.74
N ASN A 611 4.61 3.94 -22.01
CA ASN A 611 4.15 2.61 -22.39
C ASN A 611 5.33 1.63 -22.40
N PRO A 612 5.27 0.52 -21.66
CA PRO A 612 6.36 -0.46 -21.67
C PRO A 612 6.57 -1.13 -23.03
N ASP A 613 5.55 -1.24 -23.90
CA ASP A 613 5.71 -1.79 -25.24
C ASP A 613 6.70 -1.00 -26.09
N ASP A 614 6.72 0.33 -26.00
CA ASP A 614 7.64 1.18 -26.75
C ASP A 614 9.08 0.91 -26.31
N ILE A 615 9.30 0.83 -24.98
CA ILE A 615 10.62 0.55 -24.43
C ILE A 615 11.10 -0.87 -24.78
N VAL A 616 10.21 -1.87 -24.66
CA VAL A 616 10.54 -3.26 -25.04
C VAL A 616 10.87 -3.37 -26.53
N ASN A 617 10.13 -2.67 -27.38
CA ASN A 617 10.39 -2.67 -28.82
C ASN A 617 11.75 -2.07 -29.20
N ASP A 618 12.23 -1.04 -28.49
CA ASP A 618 13.46 -0.31 -28.76
C ASP A 618 14.68 -0.90 -28.05
N TYR A 619 14.52 -1.39 -26.82
CA TYR A 619 15.63 -1.79 -25.95
C TYR A 619 15.60 -3.24 -25.47
N GLY A 620 14.46 -3.94 -25.61
CA GLY A 620 14.23 -5.29 -25.10
C GLY A 620 13.67 -5.32 -23.66
N ALA A 621 12.95 -6.41 -23.34
CA ALA A 621 12.32 -6.63 -22.05
C ALA A 621 13.35 -6.67 -20.90
N ASP A 622 14.45 -7.37 -21.07
CA ASP A 622 15.48 -7.50 -20.03
C ASP A 622 16.15 -6.17 -19.70
N THR A 623 16.32 -5.27 -20.69
CA THR A 623 16.85 -3.93 -20.44
C THR A 623 15.89 -3.10 -19.57
N LEU A 624 14.60 -3.16 -19.86
CA LEU A 624 13.59 -2.47 -19.06
C LEU A 624 13.56 -3.03 -17.62
N ARG A 625 13.57 -4.35 -17.46
CA ARG A 625 13.59 -5.02 -16.16
C ARG A 625 14.82 -4.63 -15.33
N VAL A 626 16.02 -4.63 -15.92
CA VAL A 626 17.25 -4.18 -15.24
C VAL A 626 17.14 -2.72 -14.83
N TYR A 627 16.60 -1.86 -15.70
CA TYR A 627 16.44 -0.44 -15.39
C TYR A 627 15.47 -0.20 -14.21
N GLU A 628 14.31 -0.86 -14.21
CA GLU A 628 13.31 -0.75 -13.14
C GLU A 628 13.86 -1.20 -11.78
N MET A 629 14.77 -2.18 -11.78
CA MET A 629 15.44 -2.65 -10.57
C MET A 629 16.63 -1.76 -10.16
N PHE A 630 17.18 -0.97 -11.06
CA PHE A 630 18.35 -0.13 -10.81
C PHE A 630 18.02 1.32 -10.47
N MET A 631 16.81 1.82 -10.77
CA MET A 631 16.43 3.23 -10.70
C MET A 631 16.31 3.84 -9.29
N GLY A 632 16.97 3.25 -8.27
CA GLY A 632 17.04 3.76 -6.91
C GLY A 632 16.46 2.82 -5.88
N ASP A 633 16.26 3.34 -4.67
CA ASP A 633 15.61 2.59 -3.58
C ASP A 633 14.20 2.18 -3.99
N TYR A 634 13.87 0.90 -3.79
CA TYR A 634 12.61 0.34 -4.24
C TYR A 634 11.40 0.95 -3.54
N GLU A 635 11.55 1.34 -2.28
CA GLU A 635 10.47 1.92 -1.46
C GLU A 635 10.28 3.42 -1.69
N GLN A 636 11.19 4.08 -2.44
CA GLN A 636 11.14 5.52 -2.73
C GLN A 636 10.63 5.80 -4.14
N ASP A 637 10.00 6.97 -4.29
CA ASP A 637 9.62 7.48 -5.61
C ASP A 637 10.88 7.79 -6.43
N ALA A 638 10.84 7.49 -7.72
CA ALA A 638 11.98 7.73 -8.60
C ALA A 638 11.52 8.30 -9.96
N PRO A 639 12.17 9.34 -10.49
CA PRO A 639 11.87 9.87 -11.81
C PRO A 639 12.39 8.93 -12.90
N TRP A 640 11.64 8.84 -13.98
CA TRP A 640 12.07 8.13 -15.19
C TRP A 640 13.28 8.83 -15.83
N SER A 641 14.25 8.06 -16.32
CA SER A 641 15.42 8.56 -17.02
C SER A 641 15.80 7.67 -18.21
N THR A 642 15.56 8.14 -19.41
CA THR A 642 15.91 7.41 -20.64
C THR A 642 17.44 7.23 -20.78
N ASP A 643 18.26 8.14 -20.26
CA ASP A 643 19.72 7.99 -20.32
C ASP A 643 20.23 6.91 -19.36
N SER A 644 19.61 6.77 -18.20
CA SER A 644 19.88 5.65 -17.27
C SER A 644 19.47 4.32 -17.88
N LEU A 645 18.32 4.27 -18.58
CA LEU A 645 17.88 3.08 -19.35
C LEU A 645 18.93 2.67 -20.39
N LYS A 646 19.48 3.62 -21.15
CA LYS A 646 20.58 3.35 -22.08
C LYS A 646 21.85 2.85 -21.37
N GLY A 647 22.07 3.29 -20.12
CA GLY A 647 23.13 2.75 -19.26
C GLY A 647 22.93 1.26 -18.97
N CYS A 648 21.70 0.87 -18.62
CA CYS A 648 21.34 -0.54 -18.40
C CYS A 648 21.47 -1.38 -19.69
N LYS A 649 21.13 -0.82 -20.85
CA LYS A 649 21.38 -1.50 -22.15
C LYS A 649 22.86 -1.77 -22.36
N ARG A 650 23.73 -0.78 -22.09
CA ARG A 650 25.20 -0.97 -22.19
C ARG A 650 25.70 -2.04 -21.22
N PHE A 651 25.12 -2.16 -20.04
CA PHE A 651 25.44 -3.22 -19.10
C PHE A 651 25.10 -4.60 -19.68
N ILE A 652 23.89 -4.80 -20.21
CA ILE A 652 23.48 -6.05 -20.89
C ILE A 652 24.43 -6.35 -22.04
N ASP A 653 24.77 -5.36 -22.87
CA ASP A 653 25.73 -5.55 -24.00
C ASP A 653 27.11 -5.96 -23.52
N ARG A 654 27.56 -5.52 -22.34
CA ARG A 654 28.82 -5.96 -21.73
C ARG A 654 28.73 -7.43 -21.29
N VAL A 655 27.63 -7.83 -20.62
CA VAL A 655 27.42 -9.23 -20.24
C VAL A 655 27.49 -10.12 -21.47
N ILE A 656 26.87 -9.74 -22.59
CA ILE A 656 26.94 -10.51 -23.85
C ILE A 656 28.37 -10.62 -24.38
N ARG A 657 29.14 -9.52 -24.38
CA ARG A 657 30.54 -9.54 -24.88
C ARG A 657 31.47 -10.37 -24.03
N LEU A 658 31.24 -10.52 -22.74
CA LEU A 658 32.04 -11.41 -21.88
C LEU A 658 32.07 -12.85 -22.39
N LYS A 659 31.07 -13.30 -23.12
CA LYS A 659 31.05 -14.62 -23.74
C LYS A 659 32.27 -14.88 -24.63
N ASP A 660 32.78 -13.85 -25.31
CA ASP A 660 33.93 -13.97 -26.19
C ASP A 660 35.26 -14.27 -25.44
N LYS A 661 35.27 -14.06 -24.11
CA LYS A 661 36.40 -14.32 -23.20
C LYS A 661 36.30 -15.69 -22.50
N VAL A 662 35.19 -16.42 -22.67
CA VAL A 662 34.90 -17.64 -21.90
C VAL A 662 35.77 -18.80 -22.41
N THR A 663 36.54 -19.43 -21.52
CA THR A 663 37.32 -20.66 -21.78
C THR A 663 36.41 -21.91 -21.59
N THR A 664 37.04 -23.09 -21.66
CA THR A 664 36.34 -24.39 -21.48
C THR A 664 36.33 -24.89 -20.04
N GLU A 665 37.02 -24.20 -19.12
CA GLU A 665 37.11 -24.60 -17.71
C GLU A 665 35.77 -24.46 -16.99
N GLU A 666 35.32 -25.48 -16.27
CA GLU A 666 34.01 -25.52 -15.62
C GLU A 666 33.99 -24.89 -14.21
N GLU A 667 35.13 -24.93 -13.52
CA GLU A 667 35.25 -24.30 -12.18
C GLU A 667 35.51 -22.79 -12.31
N TYR A 668 35.10 -22.02 -11.32
CA TYR A 668 35.40 -20.59 -11.31
C TYR A 668 36.87 -20.31 -10.94
N SER A 669 37.38 -19.19 -11.39
CA SER A 669 38.78 -18.79 -11.22
C SER A 669 39.13 -18.51 -9.76
N LYS A 670 40.28 -18.98 -9.29
CA LYS A 670 40.70 -18.78 -7.89
C LYS A 670 40.93 -17.32 -7.53
N ASP A 671 41.42 -16.51 -8.43
CA ASP A 671 41.67 -15.10 -8.26
C ASP A 671 40.38 -14.24 -8.28
N LEU A 672 39.27 -14.83 -8.71
CA LEU A 672 37.92 -14.23 -8.65
C LEU A 672 37.07 -14.84 -7.52
N GLU A 673 37.59 -15.82 -6.77
CA GLU A 673 36.85 -16.57 -5.76
C GLU A 673 36.15 -15.66 -4.71
N VAL A 674 36.87 -14.66 -4.20
CA VAL A 674 36.35 -13.75 -3.16
C VAL A 674 35.19 -12.91 -3.72
N ILE A 675 35.35 -12.28 -4.86
CA ILE A 675 34.31 -11.42 -5.45
C ILE A 675 33.09 -12.23 -5.88
N ILE A 676 33.29 -13.47 -6.33
CA ILE A 676 32.21 -14.38 -6.71
C ILE A 676 31.37 -14.73 -5.48
N ASN A 677 32.02 -15.23 -4.39
CA ASN A 677 31.29 -15.60 -3.18
C ASN A 677 30.58 -14.42 -2.51
N LYS A 678 31.24 -13.25 -2.49
CA LYS A 678 30.61 -11.99 -2.05
C LYS A 678 29.39 -11.62 -2.90
N SER A 679 29.49 -11.78 -4.20
CA SER A 679 28.38 -11.45 -5.11
C SER A 679 27.19 -12.39 -4.93
N ILE A 680 27.42 -13.71 -4.77
CA ILE A 680 26.36 -14.68 -4.49
C ILE A 680 25.63 -14.33 -3.19
N LYS A 681 26.41 -14.10 -2.10
CA LYS A 681 25.86 -13.70 -0.80
C LYS A 681 25.05 -12.40 -0.89
N LYS A 682 25.65 -11.38 -1.48
CA LYS A 682 25.07 -10.02 -1.54
C LYS A 682 23.82 -9.96 -2.42
N VAL A 683 23.84 -10.55 -3.62
CA VAL A 683 22.68 -10.54 -4.52
C VAL A 683 21.53 -11.34 -3.90
N GLY A 684 21.78 -12.51 -3.31
CA GLY A 684 20.76 -13.30 -2.64
C GLY A 684 20.12 -12.55 -1.46
N TYR A 685 20.93 -11.88 -0.66
CA TYR A 685 20.44 -11.00 0.42
C TYR A 685 19.59 -9.85 -0.12
N ASP A 686 20.09 -9.13 -1.12
CA ASP A 686 19.46 -7.93 -1.66
C ASP A 686 18.09 -8.24 -2.29
N LEU A 687 17.93 -9.35 -3.02
CA LEU A 687 16.66 -9.76 -3.61
C LEU A 687 15.59 -10.06 -2.55
N THR A 688 15.98 -10.57 -1.39
CA THR A 688 15.06 -10.85 -0.27
C THR A 688 14.76 -9.62 0.59
N HIS A 689 15.54 -8.54 0.45
CA HIS A 689 15.41 -7.31 1.26
C HIS A 689 15.01 -6.08 0.43
N MET A 690 14.57 -6.30 -0.82
CA MET A 690 14.15 -5.23 -1.76
C MET A 690 15.27 -4.24 -2.13
N ALA A 691 16.52 -4.61 -1.92
CA ALA A 691 17.66 -3.78 -2.28
C ALA A 691 18.12 -4.05 -3.74
N TYR A 692 17.17 -4.01 -4.67
CA TYR A 692 17.39 -4.41 -6.07
C TYR A 692 18.46 -3.56 -6.76
N ASN A 693 18.53 -2.26 -6.47
CA ASN A 693 19.54 -1.36 -7.02
C ASN A 693 20.95 -1.75 -6.60
N THR A 694 21.14 -2.22 -5.36
CA THR A 694 22.44 -2.70 -4.89
C THR A 694 22.76 -4.09 -5.44
N ALA A 695 21.76 -4.95 -5.67
CA ALA A 695 21.95 -6.21 -6.39
C ALA A 695 22.47 -5.96 -7.80
N VAL A 696 21.85 -5.05 -8.56
CA VAL A 696 22.32 -4.67 -9.92
C VAL A 696 23.72 -4.04 -9.85
N SER A 697 23.98 -3.17 -8.88
CA SER A 697 25.33 -2.59 -8.69
C SER A 697 26.38 -3.66 -8.40
N THR A 698 26.06 -4.67 -7.60
CA THR A 698 26.96 -5.80 -7.32
C THR A 698 27.26 -6.59 -8.59
N LEU A 699 26.24 -6.82 -9.43
CA LEU A 699 26.44 -7.46 -10.73
C LEU A 699 27.31 -6.61 -11.68
N MET A 700 27.16 -5.29 -11.65
CA MET A 700 28.03 -4.37 -12.42
C MET A 700 29.50 -4.44 -11.95
N ILE A 701 29.73 -4.54 -10.64
CA ILE A 701 31.07 -4.73 -10.07
C ILE A 701 31.65 -6.07 -10.51
N LEU A 702 30.88 -7.14 -10.48
CA LEU A 702 31.32 -8.47 -10.95
C LEU A 702 31.68 -8.44 -12.44
N VAL A 703 30.86 -7.79 -13.28
CA VAL A 703 31.16 -7.58 -14.71
C VAL A 703 32.44 -6.78 -14.91
N ASN A 704 32.71 -5.75 -14.10
CA ASN A 704 33.95 -4.98 -14.17
C ASN A 704 35.16 -5.87 -13.89
N ALA A 705 35.11 -6.68 -12.84
CA ALA A 705 36.20 -7.60 -12.51
C ALA A 705 36.46 -8.65 -13.63
N TYR A 706 35.40 -9.11 -14.31
CA TYR A 706 35.52 -10.01 -15.44
C TYR A 706 36.08 -9.30 -16.71
N ASP A 707 35.72 -8.04 -16.93
CA ASP A 707 36.23 -7.25 -18.05
C ASP A 707 37.74 -6.97 -17.94
N GLU A 708 38.28 -6.88 -16.72
CA GLU A 708 39.72 -6.69 -16.47
C GLU A 708 40.56 -7.92 -16.80
N LYS A 709 39.95 -9.10 -16.90
CA LYS A 709 40.63 -10.34 -17.26
C LYS A 709 40.74 -10.50 -18.78
N GLU A 710 41.83 -11.11 -19.25
CA GLU A 710 41.97 -11.48 -20.62
C GLU A 710 40.99 -12.61 -21.00
N THR A 711 40.86 -13.62 -20.14
CA THR A 711 39.93 -14.72 -20.23
C THR A 711 39.24 -14.98 -18.90
N ILE A 712 38.02 -15.55 -18.93
CA ILE A 712 37.24 -16.02 -17.78
C ILE A 712 36.83 -17.49 -18.02
N THR A 713 36.56 -18.22 -16.95
CA THR A 713 36.12 -19.62 -17.09
C THR A 713 34.62 -19.68 -17.39
N LYS A 714 34.14 -20.86 -17.86
CA LYS A 714 32.68 -21.12 -17.90
C LYS A 714 32.05 -21.02 -16.51
N GLY A 715 32.77 -21.43 -15.45
CA GLY A 715 32.32 -21.34 -14.07
C GLY A 715 32.07 -19.89 -13.63
N ASP A 716 33.01 -18.99 -13.96
CA ASP A 716 32.86 -17.57 -13.70
C ASP A 716 31.61 -17.01 -14.37
N TYR A 717 31.48 -17.28 -15.67
CA TYR A 717 30.37 -16.74 -16.46
C TYR A 717 29.02 -17.33 -16.04
N ARG A 718 28.96 -18.63 -15.70
CA ARG A 718 27.77 -19.30 -15.20
C ARG A 718 27.26 -18.63 -13.93
N VAL A 719 28.13 -18.30 -12.96
CA VAL A 719 27.71 -17.60 -11.74
C VAL A 719 27.09 -16.24 -12.05
N LEU A 720 27.68 -15.44 -12.95
CA LEU A 720 27.11 -14.18 -13.38
C LEU A 720 25.72 -14.35 -13.98
N LEU A 721 25.54 -15.33 -14.88
CA LEU A 721 24.26 -15.61 -15.50
C LEU A 721 23.23 -16.07 -14.48
N ASP A 722 23.62 -16.92 -13.53
CA ASP A 722 22.77 -17.42 -12.46
C ASP A 722 22.23 -16.29 -11.55
N LEU A 723 23.10 -15.33 -11.20
CA LEU A 723 22.75 -14.20 -10.35
C LEU A 723 21.93 -13.14 -11.08
N LEU A 724 22.16 -12.92 -12.37
CA LEU A 724 21.45 -11.95 -13.18
C LEU A 724 20.09 -12.47 -13.67
N ASN A 725 19.89 -13.78 -13.75
CA ASN A 725 18.69 -14.42 -14.31
C ASN A 725 17.37 -13.93 -13.69
N PRO A 726 17.25 -13.74 -12.38
CA PRO A 726 15.99 -13.23 -11.79
C PRO A 726 15.55 -11.89 -12.38
N ILE A 727 16.49 -11.04 -12.76
CA ILE A 727 16.23 -9.69 -13.27
C ILE A 727 16.19 -9.67 -14.81
N ALA A 728 17.09 -10.38 -15.49
CA ALA A 728 17.20 -10.42 -16.95
C ALA A 728 17.11 -11.87 -17.49
N PRO A 729 15.93 -12.51 -17.41
CA PRO A 729 15.80 -13.94 -17.62
C PRO A 729 16.03 -14.39 -19.07
N HIS A 730 15.61 -13.60 -20.07
CA HIS A 730 15.69 -14.05 -21.46
C HIS A 730 17.13 -14.14 -21.96
N ILE A 731 17.92 -13.10 -21.73
CA ILE A 731 19.30 -13.09 -22.21
C ILE A 731 20.17 -14.07 -21.44
N THR A 732 19.95 -14.23 -20.15
CA THR A 732 20.76 -15.15 -19.35
C THR A 732 20.49 -16.60 -19.70
N GLU A 733 19.24 -16.98 -19.97
CA GLU A 733 18.90 -18.32 -20.49
C GLU A 733 19.54 -18.58 -21.86
N GLU A 734 19.49 -17.62 -22.78
CA GLU A 734 20.08 -17.75 -24.11
C GLU A 734 21.61 -17.92 -24.06
N LEU A 735 22.26 -17.14 -23.23
CA LEU A 735 23.71 -17.24 -23.04
C LEU A 735 24.09 -18.56 -22.37
N ASN A 736 23.32 -18.98 -21.37
CA ASN A 736 23.48 -20.25 -20.68
C ASN A 736 23.31 -21.47 -21.63
N GLU A 737 22.26 -21.46 -22.43
CA GLU A 737 22.06 -22.53 -23.47
C GLU A 737 23.25 -22.58 -24.43
N SER A 738 23.77 -21.42 -24.83
CA SER A 738 24.92 -21.36 -25.74
C SER A 738 26.23 -21.91 -25.16
N LEU A 739 26.30 -22.12 -23.85
CA LEU A 739 27.39 -22.83 -23.16
C LEU A 739 27.14 -24.33 -23.02
N GLY A 740 25.95 -24.80 -23.41
CA GLY A 740 25.54 -26.21 -23.33
C GLY A 740 24.96 -26.63 -21.98
N TYR A 741 24.52 -25.70 -21.17
CA TYR A 741 23.90 -25.99 -19.86
C TYR A 741 22.38 -26.17 -19.96
N THR A 742 21.82 -26.89 -18.99
CA THR A 742 20.38 -26.95 -18.74
C THR A 742 19.82 -25.55 -18.39
N PRO A 743 18.56 -25.28 -18.69
CA PRO A 743 17.94 -23.98 -18.37
C PRO A 743 18.18 -23.55 -16.92
N ILE A 744 18.41 -22.25 -16.72
CA ILE A 744 18.68 -21.69 -15.38
C ILE A 744 17.46 -21.85 -14.47
N CYS A 745 16.26 -21.72 -15.03
CA CYS A 745 15.02 -21.88 -14.25
C CYS A 745 14.87 -23.27 -13.60
N ASP A 746 15.58 -24.30 -14.11
CA ASP A 746 15.56 -25.68 -13.61
C ASP A 746 16.72 -25.99 -12.66
N ARG A 747 17.63 -25.03 -12.41
CA ARG A 747 18.79 -25.22 -11.54
C ARG A 747 18.59 -24.60 -10.15
N ALA A 748 19.34 -25.18 -9.18
CA ALA A 748 19.41 -24.60 -7.83
C ALA A 748 20.06 -23.20 -7.83
N TRP A 749 19.69 -22.38 -6.86
CA TRP A 749 20.37 -21.11 -6.59
C TRP A 749 21.83 -21.36 -6.18
N PRO A 750 22.81 -20.58 -6.68
CA PRO A 750 24.20 -20.81 -6.31
C PRO A 750 24.44 -20.60 -4.81
N THR A 751 25.27 -21.48 -4.25
CA THR A 751 25.73 -21.39 -2.85
C THR A 751 27.05 -20.66 -2.78
N TYR A 752 27.32 -20.04 -1.62
CA TYR A 752 28.60 -19.39 -1.33
C TYR A 752 29.25 -20.01 -0.09
N ASP A 753 30.56 -19.87 0.00
CA ASP A 753 31.36 -20.22 1.16
C ASP A 753 31.64 -18.94 1.97
N GLU A 754 31.26 -18.91 3.24
CA GLU A 754 31.43 -17.74 4.10
C GLU A 754 32.88 -17.35 4.28
N GLU A 755 33.78 -18.33 4.41
CA GLU A 755 35.22 -18.09 4.58
C GLU A 755 35.84 -17.43 3.34
N LYS A 756 35.32 -17.76 2.16
CA LYS A 756 35.72 -17.18 0.88
C LYS A 756 35.16 -15.81 0.60
N THR A 757 34.31 -15.26 1.47
CA THR A 757 33.84 -13.88 1.39
C THR A 757 34.76 -12.88 2.09
N ILE A 758 35.81 -13.33 2.76
CA ILE A 758 36.72 -12.49 3.53
C ILE A 758 37.84 -11.99 2.59
N ASP A 759 38.04 -10.67 2.55
CA ASP A 759 39.19 -10.09 1.86
C ASP A 759 40.45 -10.44 2.66
N ASN A 760 41.30 -11.25 2.04
CA ASN A 760 42.64 -11.53 2.56
C ASN A 760 43.61 -10.38 2.27
N GLU A 761 43.27 -9.45 1.37
CA GLU A 761 44.02 -8.25 1.02
C GLU A 761 43.13 -7.03 1.14
N ILE A 762 43.72 -5.94 1.59
CA ILE A 762 43.07 -4.64 1.75
C ILE A 762 43.92 -3.52 1.16
N ASP A 763 43.30 -2.49 0.68
CA ASP A 763 43.95 -1.28 0.23
C ASP A 763 44.13 -0.31 1.41
N ILE A 764 45.36 0.10 1.71
CA ILE A 764 45.64 1.07 2.75
C ILE A 764 46.30 2.33 2.17
N ALA A 765 45.92 3.48 2.74
CA ALA A 765 46.51 4.74 2.31
C ALA A 765 47.95 4.92 2.85
N VAL A 766 48.87 5.31 1.97
CA VAL A 766 50.22 5.76 2.36
C VAL A 766 50.25 7.27 2.34
N GLN A 767 50.57 7.86 3.49
CA GLN A 767 50.69 9.29 3.68
C GLN A 767 52.16 9.70 3.78
N VAL A 768 52.46 10.93 3.32
CA VAL A 768 53.69 11.62 3.61
C VAL A 768 53.33 12.95 4.28
N ASN A 769 53.81 13.13 5.50
CA ASN A 769 53.48 14.27 6.39
C ASN A 769 51.95 14.48 6.49
N GLY A 770 51.20 13.40 6.72
CA GLY A 770 49.75 13.42 6.94
C GLY A 770 48.90 13.63 5.68
N LYS A 771 49.47 13.71 4.49
CA LYS A 771 48.76 13.82 3.21
C LYS A 771 48.86 12.50 2.43
N VAL A 772 47.77 11.93 2.01
CA VAL A 772 47.71 10.72 1.20
C VAL A 772 48.48 10.98 -0.12
N ARG A 773 49.42 10.10 -0.44
CA ARG A 773 50.23 10.16 -1.63
C ARG A 773 50.15 8.94 -2.51
N ASP A 774 49.80 7.81 -1.89
CA ASP A 774 49.62 6.54 -2.59
C ASP A 774 48.63 5.65 -1.85
N THR A 775 48.23 4.57 -2.49
CA THR A 775 47.42 3.48 -1.91
C THR A 775 48.07 2.17 -2.28
N ILE A 776 48.45 1.39 -1.28
CA ILE A 776 49.12 0.10 -1.48
C ILE A 776 48.20 -1.04 -1.06
N ARG A 777 48.27 -2.14 -1.78
CA ARG A 777 47.54 -3.37 -1.49
C ARG A 777 48.37 -4.28 -0.59
N ILE A 778 47.80 -4.66 0.54
CA ILE A 778 48.48 -5.45 1.57
C ILE A 778 47.62 -6.64 1.98
N LYS A 779 48.26 -7.70 2.51
CA LYS A 779 47.49 -8.74 3.20
C LYS A 779 46.89 -8.17 4.49
N LYS A 780 45.66 -8.57 4.79
CA LYS A 780 45.02 -8.20 6.04
C LYS A 780 45.84 -8.71 7.20
N ASP A 781 45.98 -7.88 8.23
CA ASP A 781 46.78 -8.17 9.44
C ASP A 781 48.29 -8.37 9.18
N SER A 782 48.81 -7.80 8.06
CA SER A 782 50.25 -7.72 7.82
C SER A 782 50.98 -7.03 8.98
N SER A 783 52.15 -7.52 9.26
CA SER A 783 53.00 -6.96 10.34
C SER A 783 53.40 -5.51 10.06
N LYS A 784 53.80 -4.79 11.08
CA LYS A 784 54.24 -3.41 10.95
C LYS A 784 55.43 -3.31 10.01
N GLU A 785 56.36 -4.24 10.09
CA GLU A 785 57.58 -4.35 9.29
C GLU A 785 57.23 -4.56 7.82
N GLU A 786 56.29 -5.45 7.48
CA GLU A 786 55.79 -5.67 6.12
C GLU A 786 55.11 -4.42 5.56
N LEU A 787 54.29 -3.74 6.37
CA LEU A 787 53.64 -2.49 5.97
C LEU A 787 54.62 -1.38 5.63
N GLU A 788 55.64 -1.21 6.47
CA GLU A 788 56.71 -0.25 6.25
C GLU A 788 57.46 -0.58 4.96
N GLU A 789 57.87 -1.82 4.75
CA GLU A 789 58.56 -2.29 3.54
C GLU A 789 57.76 -2.06 2.27
N LEU A 790 56.49 -2.46 2.27
CA LEU A 790 55.60 -2.26 1.10
C LEU A 790 55.36 -0.79 0.79
N ALA A 791 55.15 0.03 1.81
CA ALA A 791 55.00 1.49 1.62
C ALA A 791 56.26 2.17 1.08
N MET A 792 57.44 1.76 1.60
CA MET A 792 58.71 2.28 1.15
C MET A 792 59.12 1.84 -0.27
N ASN A 793 58.62 0.67 -0.69
CA ASN A 793 58.85 0.13 -2.02
C ASN A 793 57.96 0.70 -3.11
N SER A 794 56.88 1.44 -2.76
CA SER A 794 56.05 2.14 -3.76
C SER A 794 56.84 3.13 -4.58
N GLU A 795 56.77 3.03 -5.90
CA GLU A 795 57.43 3.95 -6.83
C GLU A 795 56.90 5.39 -6.71
N VAL A 796 55.68 5.57 -6.30
CA VAL A 796 55.07 6.88 -6.01
C VAL A 796 55.68 7.48 -4.75
N ILE A 797 55.79 6.67 -3.70
CA ILE A 797 56.35 7.10 -2.41
C ILE A 797 57.85 7.38 -2.51
N LYS A 798 58.62 6.56 -3.22
CA LYS A 798 60.03 6.78 -3.47
C LYS A 798 60.31 8.19 -4.01
N LYS A 799 59.51 8.67 -4.97
CA LYS A 799 59.62 10.03 -5.51
C LYS A 799 59.38 11.12 -4.46
N TRP A 800 58.54 10.86 -3.47
CA TRP A 800 58.30 11.83 -2.38
C TRP A 800 59.39 11.81 -1.31
N LEU A 801 60.16 10.72 -1.21
CA LEU A 801 61.23 10.52 -0.24
C LEU A 801 62.61 10.96 -0.79
N GLU A 802 62.73 11.17 -2.10
CA GLU A 802 63.99 11.53 -2.76
C GLU A 802 64.58 12.80 -2.18
N GLY A 803 65.83 12.69 -1.65
CA GLY A 803 66.54 13.81 -1.01
C GLY A 803 65.96 14.27 0.35
N LYS A 804 65.12 13.50 0.98
CA LYS A 804 64.50 13.80 2.29
C LYS A 804 64.91 12.81 3.37
N GLU A 805 65.02 13.31 4.61
CA GLU A 805 65.33 12.49 5.79
C GLU A 805 64.01 11.95 6.37
N ILE A 806 63.92 10.64 6.55
CA ILE A 806 62.77 9.99 7.21
C ILE A 806 62.93 10.13 8.73
N VAL A 807 62.07 10.89 9.35
CA VAL A 807 62.04 11.10 10.78
C VAL A 807 61.34 9.97 11.51
N LYS A 808 60.24 9.47 10.97
CA LYS A 808 59.42 8.42 11.60
C LYS A 808 58.45 7.82 10.60
N VAL A 809 58.17 6.48 10.74
CA VAL A 809 57.09 5.82 10.05
C VAL A 809 56.07 5.38 11.12
N ILE A 810 54.82 5.71 10.87
CA ILE A 810 53.69 5.41 11.76
C ILE A 810 52.76 4.47 10.99
N CYS A 811 52.70 3.23 11.40
CA CYS A 811 51.79 2.24 10.83
C CYS A 811 50.59 2.03 11.79
N VAL A 812 49.38 2.16 11.23
CA VAL A 812 48.15 1.76 11.92
C VAL A 812 47.64 0.51 11.18
N PRO A 813 47.65 -0.66 11.81
CA PRO A 813 47.27 -1.93 11.17
C PRO A 813 45.93 -1.79 10.42
N ASN A 814 45.87 -2.33 9.18
CA ASN A 814 44.67 -2.35 8.32
C ASN A 814 44.09 -0.97 7.97
N ARG A 815 44.83 0.13 8.20
CA ARG A 815 44.30 1.49 7.96
C ARG A 815 45.21 2.38 7.14
N ILE A 816 46.45 2.60 7.63
CA ILE A 816 47.28 3.63 7.08
C ILE A 816 48.77 3.44 7.44
N VAL A 817 49.64 3.83 6.52
CA VAL A 817 51.04 4.10 6.78
C VAL A 817 51.34 5.58 6.61
N ASN A 818 51.84 6.28 7.61
CA ASN A 818 52.23 7.68 7.49
C ASN A 818 53.74 7.85 7.69
N ILE A 819 54.41 8.30 6.65
CA ILE A 819 55.87 8.56 6.63
C ILE A 819 56.08 10.04 6.92
N VAL A 820 56.75 10.32 8.01
CA VAL A 820 57.10 11.69 8.40
C VAL A 820 58.51 11.98 7.89
N ILE A 821 58.66 12.98 7.04
CA ILE A 821 59.91 13.41 6.42
C ILE A 821 60.25 14.84 6.81
N ARG A 822 61.55 15.19 6.76
CA ARG A 822 62.09 16.50 7.03
C ARG A 822 62.81 17.06 5.80
#